data_ce3e29c5f5b042c300d41d2029059407
#
_entry.id   ce3e29c5f5b042c300d41d2029059407
#
_cell.length_a   1.000
_cell.length_b   1.000
_cell.length_c   1.000
_cell.angle_alpha   90.00
_cell.angle_beta   90.00
_cell.angle_gamma   90.00
#
_symmetry.space_group_name_H-M   'P 1'
#
loop_
_entity.id
_entity.type
_entity.pdbx_description
1 polymer ?
#
loop_
_entity_poly.entity_id
_entity_poly.type
_entity_poly.pdbx_seq_one_letter_code
_entity_poly.pdbx_strand_id
1 'polypeptide(L)'
;SFIGMATQEVAIKQTVNIILKSDTKVLGEVMVVAYGTAKKESFTGSASVINNKKLELRPISNVTKGLEGQTTGLLTTSGSGQPGEAAKIVIRGYGSINASQDPLYVVDGIPFSGDMSSINPADIESMTVLKDASAGALYGARGANGVIMITTKQGKEGKTKVSWRSTAGWSSRSLKAYDMVDQKEFVQLTYEGLRNGYIFDNGYNWETAGRQASADLGGVLGGEQYNPFKNYTWGTIIDPATGRVQDDATSAWNESWMDAIQRDNAFRHEHQLSVNGGTEKTKYMFSLGYLNEDGILINTGFQRYNARANINTEVNKWMKTGLNVSLSNSTQNFSDYEGSSNSNVWYSAQFMAPIYPVYIKGEDGKDVLDADGNRQLDYGDGSVQRPQYSDFNPVGGLVDDKADIKTDVAGLRTFLAFGSDSEDAGWAKGIKLTLNFGLDYRNKSQKSYMNMHHGNQAAAGGLLMKYNRRTQSYTFNQLLTWGRSFNFHNIDLLVGHEFYAYKYEFLSAGKTNLVDGILELRPGTNLYNADSYSEDYRVESFFGRFNYNFNEKYYFSASIRTDGSSRFQKDNRWGTFWSVGANWRISQEKFMQNLTWISNLSAKISYGEQGNDNLLRYDSLEGGYVPDYYPWQGLYPLEYPNANQVGGLIGALENKKLSWEKSGNLNVGIEASMFDGRLNVSAEYYNRKTTDMLLGYPKATSSGFSEYNANIGSMRNTGFEFSLGGSLIKTTDFIWNLTWMGSTVTNKVLKLTGESPEIIKGVFSIKEGMPINTYYM
;
A
#
# COMPACT_ATOMS: atom_id res chain seq x y z
N SER A 1 -5.26 5.27 -48.62
CA SER A 1 -4.96 5.76 -47.28
C SER A 1 -3.84 4.88 -46.69
N PHE A 2 -2.88 5.49 -46.05
CA PHE A 2 -1.81 4.81 -45.32
C PHE A 2 -2.08 4.97 -43.82
N ILE A 3 -1.84 3.93 -43.01
CA ILE A 3 -2.12 3.98 -41.57
C ILE A 3 -1.29 5.12 -40.93
N GLY A 4 -1.94 6.03 -40.23
CA GLY A 4 -1.32 7.22 -39.62
C GLY A 4 -1.15 8.42 -40.55
N MET A 5 -1.73 8.37 -41.75
CA MET A 5 -1.73 9.48 -42.72
C MET A 5 -3.15 9.93 -43.03
N ALA A 6 -3.36 11.24 -43.16
CA ALA A 6 -4.63 11.80 -43.54
C ALA A 6 -5.06 11.32 -44.92
N THR A 7 -6.32 10.87 -45.05
CA THR A 7 -6.87 10.44 -46.31
C THR A 7 -6.95 11.66 -47.27
N GLN A 8 -6.36 11.53 -48.44
CA GLN A 8 -6.42 12.56 -49.50
C GLN A 8 -7.12 11.99 -50.74
N GLU A 9 -8.07 12.73 -51.25
CA GLU A 9 -8.70 12.48 -52.57
C GLU A 9 -7.96 13.30 -53.61
N VAL A 10 -7.41 12.65 -54.62
CA VAL A 10 -6.63 13.30 -55.68
C VAL A 10 -7.19 12.87 -57.01
N ALA A 11 -7.39 13.83 -57.91
CA ALA A 11 -7.87 13.57 -59.28
C ALA A 11 -6.85 12.66 -60.01
N ILE A 12 -7.37 11.69 -60.76
CA ILE A 12 -6.56 10.75 -61.55
C ILE A 12 -5.82 11.50 -62.66
N LYS A 13 -4.48 11.45 -62.64
CA LYS A 13 -3.57 12.01 -63.66
C LYS A 13 -2.55 10.96 -64.04
N GLN A 14 -1.86 11.11 -65.21
CA GLN A 14 -0.81 10.17 -65.66
C GLN A 14 0.31 9.99 -64.63
N THR A 15 0.63 11.00 -63.86
CA THR A 15 1.59 10.95 -62.75
C THR A 15 0.99 11.72 -61.58
N VAL A 16 0.82 11.09 -60.42
CA VAL A 16 0.28 11.69 -59.21
C VAL A 16 1.34 11.63 -58.12
N ASN A 17 1.90 12.78 -57.77
CA ASN A 17 2.77 12.94 -56.62
C ASN A 17 1.93 13.30 -55.41
N ILE A 18 1.87 12.38 -54.43
CA ILE A 18 1.12 12.58 -53.17
C ILE A 18 2.10 12.79 -52.05
N ILE A 19 2.08 13.94 -51.42
CA ILE A 19 2.74 14.19 -50.16
C ILE A 19 1.74 13.81 -49.07
N LEU A 20 1.94 12.66 -48.47
CA LEU A 20 1.12 12.20 -47.35
C LEU A 20 1.37 13.10 -46.12
N LYS A 21 0.33 13.76 -45.66
CA LYS A 21 0.38 14.47 -44.38
C LYS A 21 0.08 13.49 -43.27
N SER A 22 0.92 13.48 -42.23
CA SER A 22 0.65 12.71 -41.03
C SER A 22 -0.76 13.08 -40.50
N ASP A 23 -1.60 12.08 -40.29
CA ASP A 23 -2.83 12.27 -39.52
C ASP A 23 -2.44 12.36 -38.04
N THR A 24 -2.09 13.57 -37.66
CA THR A 24 -1.81 13.92 -36.25
C THR A 24 -3.09 14.10 -35.43
N LYS A 25 -4.17 13.38 -35.76
CA LYS A 25 -5.17 13.11 -34.74
C LYS A 25 -4.44 12.30 -33.67
N VAL A 26 -3.97 12.99 -32.62
CA VAL A 26 -3.62 12.38 -31.36
C VAL A 26 -4.80 11.48 -31.03
N LEU A 27 -4.64 10.18 -31.14
CA LEU A 27 -5.63 9.21 -30.67
C LEU A 27 -5.85 9.59 -29.22
N GLY A 28 -7.03 10.18 -28.91
CA GLY A 28 -7.33 10.64 -27.56
C GLY A 28 -7.06 9.50 -26.59
N GLU A 29 -6.32 9.76 -25.54
CA GLU A 29 -5.97 8.77 -24.51
C GLU A 29 -7.26 8.14 -23.99
N VAL A 30 -7.46 6.86 -24.28
CA VAL A 30 -8.61 6.08 -23.79
C VAL A 30 -8.24 5.50 -22.43
N MET A 31 -9.07 5.77 -21.45
CA MET A 31 -8.90 5.24 -20.09
C MET A 31 -10.06 4.31 -19.74
N VAL A 32 -9.77 3.31 -18.93
CA VAL A 32 -10.79 2.45 -18.34
C VAL A 32 -11.39 3.22 -17.16
N VAL A 33 -12.71 3.27 -17.11
CA VAL A 33 -13.50 3.90 -16.05
C VAL A 33 -14.53 2.89 -15.54
N ALA A 34 -15.25 3.23 -14.49
CA ALA A 34 -16.25 2.34 -13.89
C ALA A 34 -17.20 1.75 -14.95
N TYR A 35 -17.12 0.44 -15.13
CA TYR A 35 -17.94 -0.36 -16.05
C TYR A 35 -17.92 0.13 -17.51
N GLY A 36 -16.77 0.62 -18.00
CA GLY A 36 -16.62 1.04 -19.38
C GLY A 36 -15.28 1.71 -19.70
N THR A 37 -15.23 2.37 -20.84
CA THR A 37 -14.09 3.16 -21.28
C THR A 37 -14.53 4.58 -21.62
N ALA A 38 -13.66 5.55 -21.39
CA ALA A 38 -13.90 6.95 -21.77
C ALA A 38 -12.64 7.53 -22.42
N LYS A 39 -12.82 8.48 -23.34
CA LYS A 39 -11.70 9.32 -23.77
C LYS A 39 -11.40 10.31 -22.66
N LYS A 40 -10.16 10.53 -22.34
CA LYS A 40 -9.72 11.46 -21.28
C LYS A 40 -10.31 12.86 -21.48
N GLU A 41 -10.33 13.34 -22.72
CA GLU A 41 -10.86 14.66 -23.09
C GLU A 41 -12.37 14.81 -22.85
N SER A 42 -13.13 13.71 -22.84
CA SER A 42 -14.57 13.70 -22.62
C SER A 42 -14.99 13.38 -21.20
N PHE A 43 -14.04 13.05 -20.35
CA PHE A 43 -14.31 12.63 -18.98
C PHE A 43 -14.62 13.83 -18.08
N THR A 44 -15.69 13.74 -17.30
CA THR A 44 -16.19 14.83 -16.45
C THR A 44 -15.57 14.84 -15.06
N GLY A 45 -15.00 13.72 -14.64
CA GLY A 45 -14.35 13.55 -13.33
C GLY A 45 -12.84 13.76 -13.34
N SER A 46 -12.21 13.51 -12.21
CA SER A 46 -10.74 13.54 -12.02
C SER A 46 -10.15 12.13 -12.10
N ALA A 47 -9.30 11.91 -13.10
CA ALA A 47 -8.62 10.64 -13.29
C ALA A 47 -7.19 10.83 -13.82
N SER A 48 -6.29 9.94 -13.42
CA SER A 48 -4.92 9.88 -13.92
C SER A 48 -4.61 8.49 -14.43
N VAL A 49 -3.95 8.40 -15.60
CA VAL A 49 -3.58 7.14 -16.22
C VAL A 49 -2.07 6.95 -16.17
N ILE A 50 -1.65 5.78 -15.72
CA ILE A 50 -0.26 5.33 -15.69
C ILE A 50 -0.17 4.12 -16.61
N ASN A 51 0.56 4.24 -17.70
CA ASN A 51 0.72 3.15 -18.67
C ASN A 51 1.88 2.20 -18.28
N ASN A 52 1.91 1.02 -18.90
CA ASN A 52 2.91 -0.01 -18.65
C ASN A 52 4.36 0.48 -18.85
N LYS A 53 4.62 1.37 -19.81
CA LYS A 53 5.97 1.89 -20.07
C LYS A 53 6.56 2.58 -18.84
N LYS A 54 5.74 3.33 -18.09
CA LYS A 54 6.17 3.98 -16.85
C LYS A 54 6.41 2.96 -15.72
N LEU A 55 5.58 1.92 -15.64
CA LEU A 55 5.73 0.85 -14.63
C LEU A 55 6.97 -0.01 -14.91
N GLU A 56 7.27 -0.29 -16.17
CA GLU A 56 8.41 -1.10 -16.59
C GLU A 56 9.78 -0.43 -16.40
N LEU A 57 9.82 0.90 -16.20
CA LEU A 57 11.07 1.64 -15.94
C LEU A 57 11.65 1.37 -14.54
N ARG A 58 10.84 0.87 -13.61
CA ARG A 58 11.23 0.63 -12.22
C ARG A 58 11.12 -0.85 -11.89
N PRO A 59 12.17 -1.48 -11.34
CA PRO A 59 12.11 -2.86 -10.86
C PRO A 59 11.33 -2.89 -9.52
N ILE A 60 10.04 -3.18 -9.56
CA ILE A 60 9.16 -3.23 -8.39
C ILE A 60 8.65 -4.64 -8.17
N SER A 61 8.63 -5.10 -6.93
CA SER A 61 8.07 -6.40 -6.53
C SER A 61 6.56 -6.33 -6.25
N ASN A 62 6.07 -5.17 -5.82
CA ASN A 62 4.65 -4.92 -5.55
C ASN A 62 4.13 -3.76 -6.40
N VAL A 63 2.98 -3.95 -7.02
CA VAL A 63 2.37 -2.99 -7.96
C VAL A 63 2.04 -1.65 -7.31
N THR A 64 1.76 -1.61 -6.01
CA THR A 64 1.46 -0.37 -5.28
C THR A 64 2.65 0.60 -5.25
N LYS A 65 3.89 0.10 -5.19
CA LYS A 65 5.12 0.90 -5.29
C LYS A 65 5.29 1.56 -6.68
N GLY A 66 4.66 1.01 -7.70
CA GLY A 66 4.64 1.58 -9.06
C GLY A 66 3.87 2.89 -9.20
N LEU A 67 3.04 3.23 -8.20
CA LEU A 67 2.24 4.45 -8.17
C LEU A 67 2.99 5.65 -7.58
N GLU A 68 4.10 5.39 -6.88
CA GLU A 68 4.88 6.41 -6.18
C GLU A 68 5.43 7.47 -7.15
N GLY A 69 5.07 8.74 -6.91
CA GLY A 69 5.50 9.86 -7.74
C GLY A 69 4.96 9.87 -9.18
N GLN A 70 3.93 9.07 -9.51
CA GLN A 70 3.41 8.97 -10.88
C GLN A 70 2.19 9.85 -11.14
N THR A 71 1.51 10.32 -10.11
CA THR A 71 0.31 11.16 -10.24
C THR A 71 0.15 12.12 -9.07
N THR A 72 -0.47 13.26 -9.33
CA THR A 72 -0.83 14.26 -8.31
C THR A 72 -1.91 13.74 -7.36
N GLY A 73 -1.96 14.30 -6.15
CA GLY A 73 -3.00 13.97 -5.17
C GLY A 73 -2.89 12.56 -4.56
N LEU A 74 -1.80 11.84 -4.83
CA LEU A 74 -1.52 10.51 -4.31
C LEU A 74 -0.32 10.59 -3.36
N LEU A 75 -0.54 10.25 -2.10
CA LEU A 75 0.51 10.02 -1.13
C LEU A 75 0.78 8.52 -1.06
N THR A 76 1.99 8.12 -1.42
CA THR A 76 2.44 6.74 -1.34
C THR A 76 3.57 6.66 -0.32
N THR A 77 3.42 5.81 0.69
CA THR A 77 4.42 5.63 1.74
C THR A 77 4.81 4.15 1.82
N SER A 78 6.10 3.89 1.63
CA SER A 78 6.69 2.56 1.85
C SER A 78 7.29 2.55 3.25
N GLY A 79 6.68 1.80 4.19
CA GLY A 79 7.05 1.81 5.61
C GLY A 79 8.41 1.18 5.87
N SER A 80 8.66 -0.01 5.36
CA SER A 80 9.84 -0.81 5.72
C SER A 80 10.86 -0.99 4.60
N GLY A 81 10.50 -0.80 3.35
CA GLY A 81 11.36 -1.18 2.22
C GLY A 81 11.53 -2.70 2.03
N GLN A 82 10.88 -3.52 2.84
CA GLN A 82 10.87 -4.98 2.75
C GLN A 82 10.42 -5.44 1.35
N PRO A 83 11.13 -6.37 0.69
CA PRO A 83 10.70 -6.94 -0.58
C PRO A 83 9.30 -7.57 -0.51
N GLY A 84 8.49 -7.33 -1.55
CA GLY A 84 7.11 -7.86 -1.63
C GLY A 84 6.06 -7.04 -0.87
N GLU A 85 6.45 -6.17 0.07
CA GLU A 85 5.51 -5.39 0.87
C GLU A 85 4.82 -4.29 0.04
N ALA A 86 3.53 -4.06 0.34
CA ALA A 86 2.73 -3.04 -0.29
C ALA A 86 3.05 -1.64 0.26
N ALA A 87 3.06 -0.64 -0.62
CA ALA A 87 3.04 0.73 -0.17
C ALA A 87 1.64 1.14 0.28
N LYS A 88 1.54 1.89 1.37
CA LYS A 88 0.30 2.53 1.80
C LYS A 88 -0.03 3.68 0.86
N ILE A 89 -1.26 3.71 0.37
CA ILE A 89 -1.72 4.71 -0.59
C ILE A 89 -2.87 5.49 0.02
N VAL A 90 -2.76 6.81 -0.01
CA VAL A 90 -3.80 7.75 0.41
C VAL A 90 -4.08 8.73 -0.71
N ILE A 91 -5.36 8.86 -1.12
CA ILE A 91 -5.78 9.75 -2.19
C ILE A 91 -6.42 11.01 -1.60
N ARG A 92 -5.84 12.19 -1.92
CA ARG A 92 -6.33 13.52 -1.49
C ARG A 92 -6.47 13.66 0.04
N GLY A 93 -5.51 13.07 0.78
CA GLY A 93 -5.45 13.12 2.23
C GLY A 93 -6.39 12.13 2.92
N TYR A 94 -6.30 12.11 4.23
CA TYR A 94 -7.04 11.19 5.08
C TYR A 94 -8.54 11.45 5.02
N GLY A 95 -9.33 10.43 4.69
CA GLY A 95 -10.79 10.53 4.51
C GLY A 95 -11.60 10.35 5.78
N SER A 96 -11.07 9.65 6.78
CA SER A 96 -11.71 9.31 8.04
C SER A 96 -10.70 9.26 9.19
N ILE A 97 -11.17 9.20 10.42
CA ILE A 97 -10.34 9.07 11.62
C ILE A 97 -10.20 7.59 12.03
N ASN A 98 -11.30 6.84 12.09
CA ASN A 98 -11.34 5.45 12.56
C ASN A 98 -11.77 4.46 11.48
N ALA A 99 -12.23 4.91 10.30
CA ALA A 99 -12.54 4.02 9.21
C ALA A 99 -11.33 3.83 8.28
N SER A 100 -11.32 2.76 7.50
CA SER A 100 -10.26 2.48 6.52
C SER A 100 -10.07 3.65 5.55
N GLN A 101 -8.83 3.87 5.18
CA GLN A 101 -8.40 4.92 4.25
C GLN A 101 -7.89 4.34 2.94
N ASP A 102 -7.87 3.02 2.82
CA ASP A 102 -7.35 2.34 1.64
C ASP A 102 -8.24 2.56 0.42
N PRO A 103 -7.66 2.83 -0.74
CA PRO A 103 -8.41 2.90 -1.99
C PRO A 103 -8.95 1.52 -2.38
N LEU A 104 -10.04 1.49 -3.12
CA LEU A 104 -10.52 0.27 -3.74
C LEU A 104 -9.64 -0.11 -4.94
N TYR A 105 -9.14 -1.33 -4.97
CA TYR A 105 -8.50 -1.90 -6.15
C TYR A 105 -9.54 -2.62 -7.01
N VAL A 106 -9.48 -2.37 -8.32
CA VAL A 106 -10.35 -3.00 -9.32
C VAL A 106 -9.46 -3.61 -10.40
N VAL A 107 -9.54 -4.91 -10.61
CA VAL A 107 -8.77 -5.62 -11.63
C VAL A 107 -9.69 -6.08 -12.75
N ASP A 108 -9.42 -5.62 -13.96
CA ASP A 108 -10.22 -5.91 -15.16
C ASP A 108 -11.73 -5.68 -14.96
N GLY A 109 -12.07 -4.57 -14.28
CA GLY A 109 -13.45 -4.11 -14.07
C GLY A 109 -14.16 -4.71 -12.86
N ILE A 110 -13.54 -5.63 -12.13
CA ILE A 110 -14.12 -6.29 -10.94
C ILE A 110 -13.30 -5.91 -9.69
N PRO A 111 -13.95 -5.53 -8.57
CA PRO A 111 -13.27 -5.30 -7.30
C PRO A 111 -12.39 -6.49 -6.89
N PHE A 112 -11.16 -6.17 -6.47
CA PHE A 112 -10.14 -7.15 -6.12
C PHE A 112 -9.93 -7.19 -4.60
N SER A 113 -10.06 -8.36 -4.02
CA SER A 113 -9.86 -8.61 -2.58
C SER A 113 -8.65 -9.52 -2.30
N GLY A 114 -7.83 -9.79 -3.31
CA GLY A 114 -6.58 -10.53 -3.17
C GLY A 114 -5.43 -9.69 -2.64
N ASP A 115 -4.24 -10.27 -2.67
CA ASP A 115 -3.01 -9.58 -2.27
C ASP A 115 -2.39 -8.83 -3.47
N MET A 116 -2.04 -7.56 -3.29
CA MET A 116 -1.45 -6.75 -4.36
C MET A 116 -0.07 -7.25 -4.79
N SER A 117 0.65 -7.97 -3.93
CA SER A 117 1.92 -8.63 -4.28
C SER A 117 1.75 -9.79 -5.28
N SER A 118 0.53 -10.33 -5.40
CA SER A 118 0.21 -11.41 -6.34
C SER A 118 0.13 -10.95 -7.79
N ILE A 119 -0.06 -9.64 -8.02
CA ILE A 119 -0.17 -9.08 -9.37
C ILE A 119 1.24 -8.78 -9.87
N ASN A 120 1.61 -9.42 -10.99
CA ASN A 120 2.88 -9.12 -11.64
C ASN A 120 2.78 -7.77 -12.37
N PRO A 121 3.63 -6.77 -12.05
CA PRO A 121 3.66 -5.49 -12.77
C PRO A 121 3.85 -5.64 -14.29
N ALA A 122 4.56 -6.67 -14.74
CA ALA A 122 4.77 -6.97 -16.15
C ALA A 122 3.48 -7.39 -16.91
N ASP A 123 2.46 -7.86 -16.20
CA ASP A 123 1.15 -8.22 -16.77
C ASP A 123 0.18 -7.03 -16.88
N ILE A 124 0.56 -5.84 -16.39
CA ILE A 124 -0.29 -4.66 -16.39
C ILE A 124 -0.15 -3.90 -17.73
N GLU A 125 -1.27 -3.53 -18.34
CA GLU A 125 -1.33 -2.62 -19.49
C GLU A 125 -1.40 -1.17 -19.04
N SER A 126 -2.26 -0.88 -18.04
CA SER A 126 -2.40 0.47 -17.47
C SER A 126 -3.01 0.43 -16.07
N MET A 127 -2.76 1.49 -15.32
CA MET A 127 -3.44 1.77 -14.06
C MET A 127 -4.14 3.12 -14.17
N THR A 128 -5.41 3.19 -13.75
CA THR A 128 -6.18 4.44 -13.71
C THR A 128 -6.55 4.74 -12.27
N VAL A 129 -6.13 5.92 -11.78
CA VAL A 129 -6.49 6.40 -10.45
C VAL A 129 -7.68 7.34 -10.57
N LEU A 130 -8.83 6.94 -10.01
CA LEU A 130 -10.05 7.76 -9.94
C LEU A 130 -10.06 8.47 -8.59
N LYS A 131 -10.06 9.82 -8.61
CA LYS A 131 -9.77 10.62 -7.42
C LYS A 131 -10.99 11.33 -6.83
N ASP A 132 -12.09 11.39 -7.58
CA ASP A 132 -13.31 12.11 -7.16
C ASP A 132 -14.56 11.22 -7.18
N ALA A 133 -15.64 11.73 -6.62
CA ALA A 133 -16.89 10.99 -6.52
C ALA A 133 -17.53 10.75 -7.89
N SER A 134 -17.41 11.67 -8.86
CA SER A 134 -17.97 11.48 -10.21
C SER A 134 -17.33 10.30 -10.93
N ALA A 135 -16.01 10.10 -10.72
CA ALA A 135 -15.28 8.98 -11.26
C ALA A 135 -15.54 7.66 -10.50
N GLY A 136 -15.68 7.73 -9.17
CA GLY A 136 -15.74 6.58 -8.27
C GLY A 136 -17.13 6.15 -7.82
N ALA A 137 -18.17 6.96 -8.02
CA ALA A 137 -19.52 6.73 -7.46
C ALA A 137 -20.14 5.39 -7.83
N LEU A 138 -19.86 4.86 -9.01
CA LEU A 138 -20.37 3.56 -9.45
C LEU A 138 -19.77 2.37 -8.68
N TYR A 139 -18.66 2.55 -7.96
CA TYR A 139 -18.10 1.55 -7.05
C TYR A 139 -18.64 1.66 -5.62
N GLY A 140 -19.51 2.65 -5.38
CA GLY A 140 -20.24 2.84 -4.12
C GLY A 140 -19.35 3.04 -2.92
N ALA A 141 -19.78 2.48 -1.81
CA ALA A 141 -19.13 2.58 -0.52
C ALA A 141 -17.65 2.18 -0.51
N ARG A 142 -17.29 1.16 -1.27
CA ARG A 142 -15.91 0.71 -1.34
C ARG A 142 -14.99 1.69 -2.08
N GLY A 143 -15.56 2.61 -2.89
CA GLY A 143 -14.82 3.63 -3.64
C GLY A 143 -14.64 4.96 -2.90
N ALA A 144 -15.07 5.09 -1.64
CA ALA A 144 -15.07 6.36 -0.89
C ALA A 144 -13.67 7.00 -0.73
N ASN A 145 -12.62 6.19 -0.69
CA ASN A 145 -11.23 6.65 -0.59
C ASN A 145 -10.53 6.75 -1.96
N GLY A 146 -11.32 6.72 -3.05
CA GLY A 146 -10.83 6.66 -4.43
C GLY A 146 -10.68 5.22 -4.92
N VAL A 147 -10.47 5.07 -6.23
CA VAL A 147 -10.40 3.77 -6.89
C VAL A 147 -9.15 3.68 -7.75
N ILE A 148 -8.42 2.60 -7.64
CA ILE A 148 -7.27 2.27 -8.47
C ILE A 148 -7.66 1.11 -9.38
N MET A 149 -7.88 1.43 -10.65
CA MET A 149 -8.23 0.44 -11.66
C MET A 149 -6.97 -0.11 -12.32
N ILE A 150 -6.81 -1.41 -12.31
CA ILE A 150 -5.71 -2.13 -12.93
C ILE A 150 -6.26 -2.87 -14.14
N THR A 151 -5.80 -2.48 -15.32
CA THR A 151 -6.13 -3.18 -16.56
C THR A 151 -4.94 -4.05 -16.94
N THR A 152 -5.19 -5.33 -17.10
CA THR A 152 -4.14 -6.29 -17.46
C THR A 152 -4.01 -6.43 -18.97
N LYS A 153 -2.83 -6.86 -19.42
CA LYS A 153 -2.54 -7.12 -20.82
C LYS A 153 -3.50 -8.17 -21.38
N GLN A 154 -4.05 -7.88 -22.55
CA GLN A 154 -4.99 -8.76 -23.23
C GLN A 154 -4.43 -9.28 -24.54
N GLY A 155 -5.02 -10.35 -25.08
CA GLY A 155 -4.73 -10.87 -26.40
C GLY A 155 -4.94 -9.83 -27.49
N LYS A 156 -4.06 -9.79 -28.48
CA LYS A 156 -4.18 -8.92 -29.67
C LYS A 156 -4.35 -9.77 -30.91
N GLU A 157 -5.11 -9.27 -31.88
CA GLU A 157 -5.25 -9.88 -33.17
C GLU A 157 -3.89 -9.93 -33.90
N GLY A 158 -3.63 -11.03 -34.57
CA GLY A 158 -2.41 -11.25 -35.34
C GLY A 158 -1.72 -12.57 -35.04
N LYS A 159 -0.57 -12.76 -35.70
CA LYS A 159 0.28 -13.95 -35.46
C LYS A 159 0.70 -14.04 -34.00
N THR A 160 0.73 -15.26 -33.48
CA THR A 160 1.24 -15.55 -32.16
C THR A 160 2.65 -15.01 -31.95
N LYS A 161 2.83 -14.21 -30.90
CA LYS A 161 4.12 -13.67 -30.49
C LYS A 161 4.51 -14.28 -29.15
N VAL A 162 5.70 -14.81 -29.07
CA VAL A 162 6.31 -15.26 -27.83
C VAL A 162 7.33 -14.20 -27.41
N SER A 163 7.26 -13.75 -26.17
CA SER A 163 8.18 -12.76 -25.62
C SER A 163 8.76 -13.27 -24.31
N TRP A 164 10.07 -13.21 -24.18
CA TRP A 164 10.77 -13.47 -22.94
C TRP A 164 11.50 -12.20 -22.50
N ARG A 165 11.34 -11.86 -21.23
CA ARG A 165 12.02 -10.73 -20.60
C ARG A 165 12.72 -11.23 -19.34
N SER A 166 13.95 -10.81 -19.16
CA SER A 166 14.72 -11.05 -17.96
C SER A 166 15.28 -9.73 -17.44
N THR A 167 15.22 -9.53 -16.13
CA THR A 167 15.76 -8.34 -15.46
C THR A 167 16.59 -8.80 -14.28
N ALA A 168 17.79 -8.26 -14.12
CA ALA A 168 18.64 -8.46 -12.97
C ALA A 168 19.05 -7.10 -12.40
N GLY A 169 19.24 -7.03 -11.09
CA GLY A 169 19.61 -5.80 -10.41
C GLY A 169 20.16 -6.07 -9.01
N TRP A 170 20.74 -5.04 -8.44
CA TRP A 170 21.27 -5.04 -7.09
C TRP A 170 20.69 -3.86 -6.32
N SER A 171 20.35 -4.08 -5.07
CA SER A 171 19.80 -3.07 -4.18
C SER A 171 20.73 -2.88 -2.99
N SER A 172 20.86 -1.64 -2.54
CA SER A 172 21.56 -1.27 -1.32
C SER A 172 20.72 -0.23 -0.57
N ARG A 173 21.07 0.05 0.65
CA ARG A 173 20.41 1.06 1.47
C ARG A 173 20.54 2.44 0.84
N SER A 174 19.42 3.14 0.64
CA SER A 174 19.40 4.48 0.03
C SER A 174 19.54 5.60 1.06
N LEU A 175 19.03 5.41 2.28
CA LEU A 175 19.16 6.38 3.35
C LEU A 175 20.45 6.17 4.12
N LYS A 176 21.22 7.24 4.33
CA LYS A 176 22.40 7.19 5.18
C LYS A 176 22.01 6.81 6.61
N ALA A 177 22.89 6.11 7.33
CA ALA A 177 22.80 6.01 8.77
C ALA A 177 23.03 7.40 9.39
N TYR A 178 22.52 7.60 10.58
CA TYR A 178 22.95 8.76 11.37
C TYR A 178 24.45 8.64 11.68
N ASP A 179 25.14 9.77 11.76
CA ASP A 179 26.50 9.79 12.23
C ASP A 179 26.49 9.40 13.72
N MET A 180 27.14 8.29 14.02
CA MET A 180 27.25 7.77 15.37
C MET A 180 28.52 8.30 16.02
N VAL A 181 28.48 8.45 17.34
CA VAL A 181 29.70 8.71 18.11
C VAL A 181 30.71 7.57 17.94
N ASP A 182 31.99 7.89 17.87
CA ASP A 182 33.02 6.88 17.87
C ASP A 182 33.25 6.29 19.28
N GLN A 183 34.11 5.28 19.38
CA GLN A 183 34.37 4.59 20.64
C GLN A 183 34.98 5.50 21.70
N LYS A 184 35.91 6.40 21.34
CA LYS A 184 36.52 7.36 22.29
C LYS A 184 35.50 8.37 22.76
N GLU A 185 34.71 8.91 21.84
CA GLU A 185 33.67 9.89 22.15
C GLU A 185 32.59 9.26 23.05
N PHE A 186 32.19 8.03 22.76
CA PHE A 186 31.23 7.30 23.60
C PHE A 186 31.74 7.11 25.05
N VAL A 187 33.00 6.70 25.21
CA VAL A 187 33.63 6.54 26.51
C VAL A 187 33.77 7.89 27.23
N GLN A 188 34.15 8.94 26.50
CA GLN A 188 34.26 10.30 27.04
C GLN A 188 32.90 10.80 27.58
N LEU A 189 31.84 10.65 26.78
CA LEU A 189 30.49 11.07 27.17
C LEU A 189 29.96 10.27 28.37
N THR A 190 30.25 8.96 28.43
CA THR A 190 29.89 8.11 29.57
C THR A 190 30.59 8.57 30.84
N TYR A 191 31.91 8.80 30.76
CA TYR A 191 32.69 9.35 31.89
C TYR A 191 32.13 10.70 32.34
N GLU A 192 31.87 11.62 31.44
CA GLU A 192 31.31 12.95 31.77
C GLU A 192 29.94 12.85 32.42
N GLY A 193 29.09 11.96 31.93
CA GLY A 193 27.78 11.67 32.52
C GLY A 193 27.90 11.16 33.98
N LEU A 194 28.77 10.18 34.22
CA LEU A 194 29.04 9.67 35.55
C LEU A 194 29.58 10.77 36.47
N ARG A 195 30.61 11.50 36.02
CA ARG A 195 31.20 12.59 36.80
C ARG A 195 30.16 13.64 37.19
N ASN A 196 29.33 14.05 36.23
CA ASN A 196 28.26 15.04 36.46
C ASN A 196 27.22 14.50 37.44
N GLY A 197 26.80 13.22 37.33
CA GLY A 197 25.94 12.55 38.31
C GLY A 197 26.55 12.63 39.75
N TYR A 198 27.83 12.30 39.92
CA TYR A 198 28.49 12.42 41.20
C TYR A 198 28.57 13.84 41.75
N ILE A 199 28.69 14.86 40.87
CA ILE A 199 28.65 16.25 41.31
C ILE A 199 27.26 16.66 41.78
N PHE A 200 26.23 16.38 40.95
CA PHE A 200 24.89 16.91 41.18
C PHE A 200 24.07 16.07 42.16
N ASP A 201 24.21 14.75 42.14
CA ASP A 201 23.43 13.84 42.99
C ASP A 201 24.12 13.57 44.32
N ASN A 202 25.46 13.47 44.35
CA ASN A 202 26.24 13.15 45.53
C ASN A 202 26.98 14.34 46.16
N GLY A 203 26.99 15.49 45.53
CA GLY A 203 27.64 16.71 46.03
C GLY A 203 29.17 16.65 46.02
N TYR A 204 29.77 15.77 45.22
CA TYR A 204 31.23 15.66 45.15
C TYR A 204 31.83 16.89 44.44
N ASN A 205 33.05 17.26 44.83
CA ASN A 205 33.80 18.22 44.06
C ASN A 205 34.32 17.62 42.74
N TRP A 206 34.69 18.46 41.79
CA TRP A 206 35.06 18.08 40.42
C TRP A 206 36.14 16.96 40.38
N GLU A 207 37.19 17.10 41.22
CA GLU A 207 38.32 16.15 41.24
C GLU A 207 37.88 14.78 41.81
N THR A 208 37.16 14.77 42.92
CA THR A 208 36.64 13.56 43.52
C THR A 208 35.64 12.82 42.64
N ALA A 209 34.73 13.59 42.04
CA ALA A 209 33.76 13.08 41.06
C ALA A 209 34.46 12.47 39.83
N GLY A 210 35.49 13.10 39.33
CA GLY A 210 36.26 12.58 38.20
C GLY A 210 36.99 11.28 38.49
N ARG A 211 37.64 11.18 39.70
CA ARG A 211 38.27 9.91 40.14
C ARG A 211 37.26 8.79 40.31
N GLN A 212 36.12 9.09 40.93
CA GLN A 212 35.08 8.07 41.12
C GLN A 212 34.50 7.62 39.78
N ALA A 213 34.17 8.53 38.88
CA ALA A 213 33.68 8.22 37.54
C ALA A 213 34.67 7.34 36.75
N SER A 214 35.98 7.62 36.85
CA SER A 214 37.02 6.82 36.20
C SER A 214 37.09 5.41 36.79
N ALA A 215 36.93 5.26 38.11
CA ALA A 215 36.95 3.98 38.78
C ALA A 215 35.74 3.11 38.45
N ASP A 216 34.57 3.73 38.28
CA ASP A 216 33.30 3.02 38.05
C ASP A 216 33.01 2.78 36.56
N LEU A 217 33.80 3.38 35.66
CA LEU A 217 33.60 3.31 34.21
C LEU A 217 33.50 1.87 33.70
N GLY A 218 34.39 0.98 34.16
CA GLY A 218 34.38 -0.42 33.78
C GLY A 218 33.13 -1.17 34.22
N GLY A 219 32.59 -0.85 35.40
CA GLY A 219 31.36 -1.45 35.91
C GLY A 219 30.15 -1.03 35.05
N VAL A 220 30.12 0.21 34.63
CA VAL A 220 29.02 0.75 33.76
C VAL A 220 29.13 0.24 32.32
N LEU A 221 30.34 -0.01 31.81
CA LEU A 221 30.60 -0.46 30.46
C LEU A 221 30.70 -1.97 30.28
N GLY A 222 30.50 -2.78 31.35
CA GLY A 222 30.43 -4.24 31.27
C GLY A 222 31.78 -4.94 31.41
N GLY A 223 32.78 -4.28 32.03
CA GLY A 223 34.08 -4.88 32.37
C GLY A 223 35.10 -4.81 31.22
N GLU A 224 36.31 -5.31 31.54
CA GLU A 224 37.45 -5.21 30.61
C GLU A 224 37.28 -6.03 29.34
N GLN A 225 36.43 -7.01 29.31
CA GLN A 225 36.11 -7.78 28.09
C GLN A 225 35.54 -6.92 26.97
N TYR A 226 34.81 -5.84 27.29
CA TYR A 226 34.25 -4.88 26.34
C TYR A 226 35.15 -3.66 26.14
N ASN A 227 36.35 -3.66 26.68
CA ASN A 227 37.31 -2.58 26.45
C ASN A 227 38.02 -2.77 25.09
N PRO A 228 37.72 -1.95 24.09
CA PRO A 228 38.40 -2.04 22.80
C PRO A 228 39.83 -1.52 22.85
N PHE A 229 40.20 -0.70 23.87
CA PHE A 229 41.50 -0.04 23.98
C PHE A 229 42.49 -0.90 24.75
N LYS A 230 43.07 -1.90 24.09
CA LYS A 230 43.92 -2.91 24.75
C LYS A 230 45.25 -2.36 25.33
N ASN A 231 45.62 -1.13 24.98
CA ASN A 231 46.74 -0.42 25.58
C ASN A 231 46.39 0.32 26.90
N TYR A 232 45.10 0.35 27.30
CA TYR A 232 44.59 0.94 28.53
C TYR A 232 43.54 0.03 29.18
N THR A 233 43.42 0.09 30.51
CA THR A 233 42.27 -0.46 31.23
C THR A 233 41.19 0.61 31.38
N TRP A 234 39.96 0.22 31.73
CA TRP A 234 38.91 1.19 32.03
C TRP A 234 39.30 2.20 33.11
N GLY A 235 40.08 1.77 34.11
CA GLY A 235 40.57 2.65 35.18
C GLY A 235 41.68 3.63 34.78
N THR A 236 42.31 3.43 33.61
CA THR A 236 43.44 4.26 33.12
C THR A 236 43.17 4.95 31.80
N ILE A 237 42.06 4.66 31.17
CA ILE A 237 41.69 5.24 29.84
C ILE A 237 41.44 6.75 29.91
N ILE A 238 41.05 7.29 31.05
CA ILE A 238 40.86 8.71 31.27
C ILE A 238 42.14 9.28 31.86
N ASP A 239 42.71 10.28 31.16
CA ASP A 239 43.83 11.04 31.68
C ASP A 239 43.38 11.90 32.90
N PRO A 240 43.95 11.62 34.10
CA PRO A 240 43.52 12.32 35.31
C PRO A 240 43.85 13.82 35.31
N ALA A 241 44.81 14.28 34.48
CA ALA A 241 45.15 15.68 34.38
C ALA A 241 44.18 16.50 33.53
N THR A 242 43.66 15.88 32.46
CA THR A 242 42.77 16.54 31.49
C THR A 242 41.33 16.13 31.65
N GLY A 243 41.04 14.97 32.27
CA GLY A 243 39.70 14.39 32.30
C GLY A 243 39.22 13.95 30.93
N ARG A 244 40.12 13.60 30.01
CA ARG A 244 39.83 13.16 28.65
C ARG A 244 40.32 11.75 28.42
N VAL A 245 39.71 11.08 27.45
CA VAL A 245 40.22 9.79 26.95
C VAL A 245 41.61 10.01 26.38
N GLN A 246 42.55 9.11 26.67
CA GLN A 246 43.93 9.16 26.22
C GLN A 246 44.03 9.29 24.69
N ASP A 247 44.82 10.23 24.20
CA ASP A 247 44.90 10.52 22.76
C ASP A 247 45.44 9.35 21.95
N ASP A 248 46.39 8.55 22.55
CA ASP A 248 47.03 7.40 21.93
C ASP A 248 46.28 6.09 22.15
N ALA A 249 45.09 6.12 22.78
CA ALA A 249 44.22 4.95 22.88
C ALA A 249 43.87 4.43 21.47
N THR A 250 44.17 3.15 21.23
CA THR A 250 43.93 2.51 19.93
C THR A 250 42.97 1.34 20.10
N SER A 251 41.95 1.29 19.25
CA SER A 251 40.94 0.26 19.26
C SER A 251 41.43 -1.03 18.60
N ALA A 252 41.29 -2.15 19.25
CA ALA A 252 41.58 -3.48 18.71
C ALA A 252 40.46 -3.98 17.78
N TRP A 253 39.24 -3.45 17.90
CA TRP A 253 38.14 -3.70 17.01
C TRP A 253 37.31 -2.41 16.78
N ASN A 254 36.69 -2.31 15.63
CA ASN A 254 35.77 -1.23 15.29
C ASN A 254 34.75 -1.79 14.30
N GLU A 255 33.66 -2.35 14.82
CA GLU A 255 32.63 -3.03 14.03
C GLU A 255 31.36 -2.18 13.98
N SER A 256 30.74 -2.10 12.82
CA SER A 256 29.45 -1.44 12.62
C SER A 256 28.33 -2.45 12.74
N TRP A 257 27.50 -2.34 13.74
CA TRP A 257 26.30 -3.15 13.92
C TRP A 257 25.34 -2.98 12.75
N MET A 258 25.24 -1.76 12.23
CA MET A 258 24.40 -1.44 11.07
C MET A 258 24.86 -2.14 9.79
N ASP A 259 26.18 -2.29 9.60
CA ASP A 259 26.71 -3.00 8.43
C ASP A 259 26.60 -4.51 8.62
N ALA A 260 26.74 -5.01 9.86
CA ALA A 260 26.67 -6.43 10.18
C ALA A 260 25.27 -7.05 9.86
N ILE A 261 24.20 -6.28 10.01
CA ILE A 261 22.83 -6.76 9.72
C ILE A 261 22.43 -6.60 8.24
N GLN A 262 23.25 -5.96 7.40
CA GLN A 262 22.90 -5.60 6.03
C GLN A 262 23.72 -6.38 5.00
N ARG A 263 23.15 -6.47 3.79
CA ARG A 263 23.85 -6.85 2.56
C ARG A 263 24.20 -5.61 1.77
N ASP A 264 25.44 -5.52 1.30
CA ASP A 264 25.88 -4.41 0.44
C ASP A 264 25.23 -4.44 -0.94
N ASN A 265 24.91 -5.62 -1.45
CA ASN A 265 24.41 -5.85 -2.81
C ASN A 265 23.32 -6.93 -2.79
N ALA A 266 22.11 -6.58 -2.31
CA ALA A 266 20.97 -7.49 -2.34
C ALA A 266 20.57 -7.78 -3.80
N PHE A 267 20.62 -9.04 -4.22
CA PHE A 267 20.40 -9.43 -5.60
C PHE A 267 18.93 -9.64 -5.91
N ARG A 268 18.50 -9.14 -7.07
CA ARG A 268 17.16 -9.34 -7.62
C ARG A 268 17.23 -9.83 -9.03
N HIS A 269 16.44 -10.86 -9.37
CA HIS A 269 16.23 -11.26 -10.75
C HIS A 269 14.77 -11.63 -11.00
N GLU A 270 14.32 -11.35 -12.22
CA GLU A 270 12.94 -11.58 -12.66
C GLU A 270 12.94 -12.12 -14.08
N HIS A 271 12.09 -13.11 -14.34
CA HIS A 271 11.89 -13.71 -15.64
C HIS A 271 10.41 -13.74 -15.99
N GLN A 272 10.06 -13.26 -17.17
CA GLN A 272 8.69 -13.23 -17.68
C GLN A 272 8.65 -13.86 -19.07
N LEU A 273 7.83 -14.89 -19.22
CA LEU A 273 7.47 -15.47 -20.50
C LEU A 273 6.03 -15.09 -20.82
N SER A 274 5.77 -14.58 -22.01
CA SER A 274 4.41 -14.29 -22.45
C SER A 274 4.15 -14.74 -23.88
N VAL A 275 2.94 -15.22 -24.13
CA VAL A 275 2.44 -15.64 -25.43
C VAL A 275 1.18 -14.87 -25.71
N ASN A 276 1.15 -14.11 -26.80
CA ASN A 276 0.04 -13.26 -27.17
C ASN A 276 -0.30 -13.47 -28.64
N GLY A 277 -1.59 -13.58 -28.95
CA GLY A 277 -2.05 -13.78 -30.34
C GLY A 277 -3.57 -13.83 -30.44
N GLY A 278 -4.04 -14.10 -31.63
CA GLY A 278 -5.46 -14.29 -31.86
C GLY A 278 -5.91 -14.07 -33.28
N THR A 279 -7.15 -14.42 -33.51
CA THR A 279 -7.92 -14.13 -34.72
C THR A 279 -8.81 -12.91 -34.46
N GLU A 280 -9.56 -12.47 -35.46
CA GLU A 280 -10.58 -11.45 -35.34
C GLU A 280 -11.59 -11.78 -34.23
N LYS A 281 -11.98 -13.07 -34.10
CA LYS A 281 -13.00 -13.52 -33.16
C LYS A 281 -12.45 -13.89 -31.77
N THR A 282 -11.27 -14.52 -31.70
CA THR A 282 -10.72 -15.03 -30.43
C THR A 282 -9.32 -14.48 -30.23
N LYS A 283 -9.11 -13.84 -29.10
CA LYS A 283 -7.83 -13.25 -28.69
C LYS A 283 -7.39 -13.90 -27.39
N TYR A 284 -6.11 -14.23 -27.26
CA TYR A 284 -5.57 -14.88 -26.08
C TYR A 284 -4.22 -14.29 -25.68
N MET A 285 -3.96 -14.33 -24.39
CA MET A 285 -2.69 -13.99 -23.77
C MET A 285 -2.44 -14.97 -22.61
N PHE A 286 -1.24 -15.53 -22.58
CA PHE A 286 -0.75 -16.35 -21.47
C PHE A 286 0.56 -15.76 -20.97
N SER A 287 0.77 -15.76 -19.67
CA SER A 287 2.05 -15.36 -19.07
C SER A 287 2.46 -16.26 -17.93
N LEU A 288 3.77 -16.43 -17.78
CA LEU A 288 4.42 -17.09 -16.65
C LEU A 288 5.51 -16.17 -16.15
N GLY A 289 5.57 -15.94 -14.85
CA GLY A 289 6.56 -15.07 -14.23
C GLY A 289 7.20 -15.74 -13.02
N TYR A 290 8.47 -15.42 -12.83
CA TYR A 290 9.26 -15.76 -11.66
C TYR A 290 10.04 -14.54 -11.21
N LEU A 291 9.99 -14.23 -9.91
CA LEU A 291 10.75 -13.17 -9.26
C LEU A 291 11.44 -13.75 -8.03
N ASN A 292 12.73 -13.44 -7.86
CA ASN A 292 13.44 -13.58 -6.60
C ASN A 292 14.15 -12.28 -6.28
N GLU A 293 13.95 -11.77 -5.07
CA GLU A 293 14.49 -10.50 -4.61
C GLU A 293 14.98 -10.66 -3.17
N ASP A 294 16.30 -10.55 -2.98
CA ASP A 294 16.89 -10.51 -1.65
C ASP A 294 16.62 -9.15 -0.99
N GLY A 295 16.35 -9.17 0.32
CA GLY A 295 16.26 -7.94 1.11
C GLY A 295 17.64 -7.39 1.48
N ILE A 296 17.71 -6.11 1.79
CA ILE A 296 18.93 -5.48 2.32
C ILE A 296 19.30 -5.98 3.71
N LEU A 297 18.35 -6.41 4.54
CA LEU A 297 18.65 -7.18 5.74
C LEU A 297 19.02 -8.61 5.36
N ILE A 298 20.02 -9.18 6.06
CA ILE A 298 20.38 -10.58 5.88
C ILE A 298 19.17 -11.49 6.19
N ASN A 299 19.06 -12.63 5.51
CA ASN A 299 17.96 -13.62 5.62
C ASN A 299 16.55 -13.10 5.34
N THR A 300 16.41 -11.90 4.80
CA THR A 300 15.11 -11.41 4.29
C THR A 300 15.05 -11.48 2.77
N GLY A 301 13.85 -11.59 2.21
CA GLY A 301 13.66 -11.65 0.77
C GLY A 301 12.23 -11.96 0.35
N PHE A 302 12.00 -11.96 -0.95
CA PHE A 302 10.71 -12.22 -1.57
C PHE A 302 10.86 -13.04 -2.83
N GLN A 303 10.09 -14.11 -2.93
CA GLN A 303 10.01 -14.96 -4.11
C GLN A 303 8.56 -15.05 -4.59
N ARG A 304 8.34 -14.99 -5.90
CA ARG A 304 6.99 -15.12 -6.48
C ARG A 304 7.02 -15.93 -7.77
N TYR A 305 6.09 -16.87 -7.88
CA TYR A 305 5.67 -17.54 -9.11
C TYR A 305 4.28 -17.04 -9.47
N ASN A 306 4.06 -16.68 -10.72
CA ASN A 306 2.74 -16.28 -11.19
C ASN A 306 2.45 -16.85 -12.57
N ALA A 307 1.18 -17.17 -12.81
CA ALA A 307 0.65 -17.60 -14.09
C ALA A 307 -0.64 -16.84 -14.38
N ARG A 308 -0.84 -16.43 -15.63
CA ARG A 308 -2.03 -15.73 -16.08
C ARG A 308 -2.48 -16.24 -17.43
N ALA A 309 -3.78 -16.38 -17.59
CA ALA A 309 -4.45 -16.69 -18.85
C ALA A 309 -5.59 -15.70 -19.09
N ASN A 310 -5.62 -15.09 -20.25
CA ASN A 310 -6.69 -14.18 -20.66
C ASN A 310 -7.17 -14.62 -22.06
N ILE A 311 -8.45 -14.93 -22.21
CA ILE A 311 -9.08 -15.36 -23.46
C ILE A 311 -10.37 -14.58 -23.63
N ASN A 312 -10.52 -13.87 -24.74
CA ASN A 312 -11.73 -13.16 -25.11
C ASN A 312 -12.20 -13.66 -26.46
N THR A 313 -13.49 -14.04 -26.55
CA THR A 313 -14.10 -14.64 -27.76
C THR A 313 -15.40 -13.96 -28.13
N GLU A 314 -15.51 -13.58 -29.38
CA GLU A 314 -16.78 -13.22 -29.99
C GLU A 314 -17.41 -14.49 -30.56
N VAL A 315 -18.37 -15.06 -29.79
CA VAL A 315 -19.01 -16.32 -30.14
C VAL A 315 -19.82 -16.18 -31.42
N ASN A 316 -20.55 -15.06 -31.50
CA ASN A 316 -21.30 -14.65 -32.69
C ASN A 316 -21.57 -13.12 -32.64
N LYS A 317 -22.29 -12.57 -33.62
CA LYS A 317 -22.56 -11.12 -33.73
C LYS A 317 -23.26 -10.49 -32.51
N TRP A 318 -23.91 -11.29 -31.67
CA TRP A 318 -24.68 -10.81 -30.52
C TRP A 318 -24.20 -11.35 -29.17
N MET A 319 -23.16 -12.21 -29.14
CA MET A 319 -22.65 -12.80 -27.92
C MET A 319 -21.13 -12.77 -27.86
N LYS A 320 -20.60 -12.19 -26.79
CA LYS A 320 -19.16 -12.19 -26.44
C LYS A 320 -18.94 -12.80 -25.06
N THR A 321 -17.83 -13.46 -24.87
CA THR A 321 -17.42 -14.00 -23.56
C THR A 321 -15.94 -13.83 -23.36
N GLY A 322 -15.53 -13.78 -22.10
CA GLY A 322 -14.13 -13.71 -21.73
C GLY A 322 -13.86 -14.46 -20.44
N LEU A 323 -12.65 -14.96 -20.35
CA LEU A 323 -12.12 -15.67 -19.18
C LEU A 323 -10.74 -15.11 -18.86
N ASN A 324 -10.53 -14.69 -17.63
CA ASN A 324 -9.25 -14.28 -17.09
C ASN A 324 -8.99 -15.06 -15.80
N VAL A 325 -7.93 -15.85 -15.79
CA VAL A 325 -7.47 -16.63 -14.64
C VAL A 325 -6.09 -16.13 -14.24
N SER A 326 -5.89 -15.91 -12.95
CA SER A 326 -4.61 -15.57 -12.37
C SER A 326 -4.28 -16.48 -11.19
N LEU A 327 -3.08 -16.99 -11.15
CA LEU A 327 -2.55 -17.81 -10.07
C LEU A 327 -1.24 -17.20 -9.59
N SER A 328 -1.03 -17.13 -8.31
CA SER A 328 0.24 -16.69 -7.73
C SER A 328 0.55 -17.47 -6.46
N ASN A 329 1.80 -17.85 -6.32
CA ASN A 329 2.38 -18.38 -5.08
C ASN A 329 3.56 -17.49 -4.74
N SER A 330 3.63 -16.96 -3.51
CA SER A 330 4.75 -16.17 -3.05
C SER A 330 5.21 -16.61 -1.67
N THR A 331 6.51 -16.44 -1.43
CA THR A 331 7.14 -16.60 -0.12
C THR A 331 7.88 -15.31 0.22
N GLN A 332 7.61 -14.76 1.38
CA GLN A 332 8.32 -13.60 1.94
C GLN A 332 8.99 -14.03 3.23
N ASN A 333 10.32 -13.87 3.29
CA ASN A 333 11.09 -13.98 4.51
C ASN A 333 11.30 -12.57 5.06
N PHE A 334 11.02 -12.36 6.32
CA PHE A 334 11.06 -11.03 6.94
C PHE A 334 11.59 -11.11 8.37
N SER A 335 11.92 -9.95 8.95
CA SER A 335 12.19 -9.84 10.39
C SER A 335 10.85 -9.63 11.09
N ASP A 336 10.51 -10.50 12.04
CA ASP A 336 9.22 -10.48 12.75
C ASP A 336 9.13 -9.38 13.82
N TYR A 337 10.16 -8.57 13.93
CA TYR A 337 10.30 -7.55 14.97
C TYR A 337 10.05 -6.17 14.38
N GLU A 338 8.95 -5.56 14.75
CA GLU A 338 8.56 -4.20 14.34
C GLU A 338 8.50 -3.25 15.55
N GLY A 339 8.55 -1.95 15.28
CA GLY A 339 8.44 -0.91 16.32
C GLY A 339 9.75 -0.59 17.03
N SER A 340 9.66 -0.10 18.26
CA SER A 340 10.79 0.34 19.09
C SER A 340 11.21 -0.68 20.15
N SER A 341 10.91 -1.96 19.96
CA SER A 341 11.33 -3.00 20.91
C SER A 341 12.81 -3.33 20.73
N ASN A 342 13.45 -3.80 21.80
CA ASN A 342 14.85 -4.24 21.76
C ASN A 342 15.08 -5.36 20.74
N SER A 343 14.06 -6.15 20.45
CA SER A 343 14.10 -7.21 19.44
C SER A 343 14.08 -6.70 18.00
N ASN A 344 13.73 -5.43 17.75
CA ASN A 344 13.82 -4.83 16.43
C ASN A 344 15.29 -4.67 16.04
N VAL A 345 15.72 -5.41 15.02
CA VAL A 345 17.13 -5.46 14.62
C VAL A 345 17.67 -4.11 14.11
N TRP A 346 16.84 -3.29 13.46
CA TRP A 346 17.22 -1.94 13.08
C TRP A 346 17.39 -1.03 14.29
N TYR A 347 16.44 -1.11 15.23
CA TYR A 347 16.47 -0.32 16.45
C TYR A 347 17.69 -0.68 17.29
N SER A 348 17.87 -1.97 17.62
CA SER A 348 18.98 -2.42 18.45
C SER A 348 20.35 -2.20 17.79
N ALA A 349 20.50 -2.43 16.49
CA ALA A 349 21.75 -2.15 15.78
C ALA A 349 22.11 -0.65 15.77
N GLN A 350 21.12 0.24 15.72
CA GLN A 350 21.34 1.69 15.75
C GLN A 350 21.68 2.21 17.15
N PHE A 351 21.11 1.61 18.20
CA PHE A 351 21.33 2.05 19.59
C PHE A 351 22.42 1.27 20.32
N MET A 352 22.98 0.22 19.71
CA MET A 352 24.10 -0.52 20.30
C MET A 352 25.34 0.38 20.39
N ALA A 353 25.95 0.45 21.58
CA ALA A 353 27.13 1.28 21.77
C ALA A 353 28.33 0.79 20.94
N PRO A 354 29.13 1.70 20.37
CA PRO A 354 30.21 1.35 19.42
C PRO A 354 31.36 0.55 20.04
N ILE A 355 31.43 0.47 21.35
CA ILE A 355 32.44 -0.34 22.06
C ILE A 355 32.12 -1.83 22.06
N TYR A 356 30.84 -2.19 21.94
CA TYR A 356 30.43 -3.61 21.98
C TYR A 356 30.66 -4.26 20.62
N PRO A 357 31.36 -5.39 20.57
CA PRO A 357 31.63 -6.07 19.32
C PRO A 357 30.45 -6.93 18.85
N VAL A 358 30.37 -7.18 17.55
CA VAL A 358 29.40 -8.13 16.98
C VAL A 358 29.74 -9.58 17.32
N TYR A 359 31.05 -9.86 17.37
CA TYR A 359 31.61 -11.20 17.62
C TYR A 359 32.43 -11.18 18.91
N ILE A 360 32.43 -12.31 19.64
CA ILE A 360 33.23 -12.47 20.85
C ILE A 360 34.70 -12.21 20.54
N LYS A 361 35.35 -11.37 21.35
CA LYS A 361 36.78 -11.03 21.23
C LYS A 361 37.59 -11.70 22.28
N GLY A 362 38.73 -12.24 21.87
CA GLY A 362 39.77 -12.73 22.79
C GLY A 362 40.55 -11.57 23.46
N GLU A 363 41.45 -11.91 24.38
CA GLU A 363 42.29 -10.92 25.05
C GLU A 363 43.16 -10.10 24.07
N ASP A 364 43.51 -10.69 22.92
CA ASP A 364 44.25 -10.02 21.85
C ASP A 364 43.38 -9.15 20.93
N GLY A 365 42.08 -9.07 21.21
CA GLY A 365 41.10 -8.30 20.41
C GLY A 365 40.66 -8.98 19.12
N LYS A 366 41.08 -10.21 18.83
CA LYS A 366 40.66 -10.97 17.65
C LYS A 366 39.38 -11.78 17.91
N ASP A 367 38.71 -12.14 16.82
CA ASP A 367 37.52 -12.97 16.92
C ASP A 367 37.79 -14.35 17.48
N VAL A 368 36.96 -14.79 18.41
CA VAL A 368 36.93 -16.16 18.90
C VAL A 368 36.18 -17.03 17.90
N LEU A 369 36.81 -18.16 17.53
CA LEU A 369 36.25 -19.12 16.57
C LEU A 369 35.67 -20.33 17.32
N ASP A 370 34.62 -20.92 16.77
CA ASP A 370 34.08 -22.20 17.18
C ASP A 370 34.94 -23.37 16.67
N ALA A 371 34.55 -24.61 17.00
CA ALA A 371 35.25 -25.82 16.57
C ALA A 371 35.30 -26.02 15.02
N ASP A 372 34.37 -25.42 14.33
CA ASP A 372 34.25 -25.46 12.85
C ASP A 372 34.97 -24.29 12.18
N GLY A 373 35.55 -23.36 12.95
CA GLY A 373 36.30 -22.20 12.45
C GLY A 373 35.41 -20.99 12.13
N ASN A 374 34.16 -20.96 12.57
CA ASN A 374 33.27 -19.82 12.42
C ASN A 374 33.43 -18.82 13.56
N ARG A 375 33.21 -17.54 13.30
CA ARG A 375 33.20 -16.50 14.32
C ARG A 375 31.99 -16.67 15.23
N GLN A 376 32.20 -16.61 16.56
CA GLN A 376 31.14 -16.71 17.55
C GLN A 376 30.50 -15.33 17.80
N LEU A 377 29.17 -15.24 17.71
CA LEU A 377 28.42 -14.01 17.97
C LEU A 377 28.47 -13.67 19.48
N ASP A 378 28.62 -12.37 19.77
CA ASP A 378 28.53 -11.88 21.16
C ASP A 378 27.07 -11.54 21.51
N TYR A 379 26.44 -12.36 22.33
CA TYR A 379 25.09 -12.11 22.84
C TYR A 379 25.07 -11.26 24.11
N GLY A 380 26.22 -10.93 24.66
CA GLY A 380 26.34 -10.15 25.91
C GLY A 380 25.95 -10.92 27.18
N ASP A 381 25.99 -12.25 27.15
CA ASP A 381 25.58 -13.19 28.18
C ASP A 381 26.77 -13.89 28.88
N GLY A 382 27.98 -13.41 28.62
CA GLY A 382 29.22 -13.93 29.19
C GLY A 382 29.30 -13.81 30.73
N SER A 383 30.50 -14.08 31.29
CA SER A 383 30.78 -14.01 32.73
C SER A 383 30.47 -12.65 33.37
N VAL A 384 30.53 -11.60 32.58
CA VAL A 384 30.02 -10.26 32.89
C VAL A 384 29.03 -9.91 31.79
N GLN A 385 27.77 -9.65 32.15
CA GLN A 385 26.75 -9.29 31.20
C GLN A 385 27.02 -7.92 30.58
N ARG A 386 26.77 -7.80 29.29
CA ARG A 386 26.77 -6.51 28.61
C ARG A 386 25.64 -5.65 29.18
N PRO A 387 25.91 -4.43 29.65
CA PRO A 387 24.90 -3.56 30.24
C PRO A 387 23.77 -3.17 29.32
N GLN A 388 23.98 -3.21 27.98
CA GLN A 388 23.04 -2.88 26.98
C GLN A 388 22.73 -4.11 26.10
N TYR A 389 21.44 -4.43 25.93
CA TYR A 389 20.97 -5.56 25.11
C TYR A 389 21.65 -6.90 25.49
N SER A 390 21.74 -7.20 26.80
CA SER A 390 22.16 -8.50 27.25
C SER A 390 21.28 -9.63 26.73
N ASP A 391 21.84 -10.76 26.41
CA ASP A 391 21.18 -11.94 25.83
C ASP A 391 20.55 -11.68 24.47
N PHE A 392 21.08 -10.69 23.70
CA PHE A 392 20.58 -10.37 22.36
C PHE A 392 21.70 -9.91 21.43
N ASN A 393 21.72 -10.46 20.21
CA ASN A 393 22.57 -10.02 19.11
C ASN A 393 21.69 -9.85 17.86
N PRO A 394 21.61 -8.62 17.25
CA PRO A 394 20.81 -8.39 16.06
C PRO A 394 21.12 -9.32 14.88
N VAL A 395 22.39 -9.69 14.70
CA VAL A 395 22.81 -10.65 13.65
C VAL A 395 22.29 -12.03 14.00
N GLY A 396 22.46 -12.47 15.26
CA GLY A 396 21.94 -13.75 15.74
C GLY A 396 20.42 -13.86 15.58
N GLY A 397 19.70 -12.80 15.94
CA GLY A 397 18.26 -12.75 15.73
C GLY A 397 17.85 -12.92 14.25
N LEU A 398 18.61 -12.33 13.31
CA LEU A 398 18.33 -12.51 11.88
C LEU A 398 18.71 -13.89 11.33
N VAL A 399 19.67 -14.58 11.95
CA VAL A 399 20.16 -15.90 11.50
C VAL A 399 19.33 -17.04 12.11
N ASP A 400 19.05 -16.97 13.40
CA ASP A 400 18.48 -18.07 14.18
C ASP A 400 16.96 -18.00 14.26
N ASP A 401 16.37 -16.81 14.34
CA ASP A 401 14.93 -16.63 14.26
C ASP A 401 14.46 -16.73 12.80
N LYS A 402 13.24 -17.21 12.61
CA LYS A 402 12.68 -17.40 11.25
C LYS A 402 11.24 -16.91 11.19
N ALA A 403 11.00 -16.00 10.29
CA ALA A 403 9.66 -15.56 9.97
C ALA A 403 9.44 -15.65 8.46
N ASP A 404 8.48 -16.46 8.05
CA ASP A 404 8.09 -16.63 6.66
C ASP A 404 6.58 -16.52 6.48
N ILE A 405 6.18 -15.85 5.41
CA ILE A 405 4.80 -15.78 4.94
C ILE A 405 4.73 -16.42 3.56
N LYS A 406 3.90 -17.46 3.44
CA LYS A 406 3.53 -18.07 2.16
C LYS A 406 2.13 -17.63 1.78
N THR A 407 1.97 -17.07 0.59
CA THR A 407 0.68 -16.57 0.11
C THR A 407 0.33 -17.24 -1.21
N ASP A 408 -0.80 -17.97 -1.22
CA ASP A 408 -1.41 -18.52 -2.41
C ASP A 408 -2.59 -17.65 -2.80
N VAL A 409 -2.66 -17.22 -4.05
CA VAL A 409 -3.75 -16.42 -4.61
C VAL A 409 -4.25 -17.03 -5.90
N ALA A 410 -5.56 -17.19 -6.01
CA ALA A 410 -6.24 -17.56 -7.24
C ALA A 410 -7.33 -16.54 -7.54
N GLY A 411 -7.33 -16.01 -8.76
CA GLY A 411 -8.33 -15.08 -9.25
C GLY A 411 -8.99 -15.60 -10.52
N LEU A 412 -10.32 -15.50 -10.59
CA LEU A 412 -11.12 -15.81 -11.77
C LEU A 412 -11.99 -14.60 -12.10
N ARG A 413 -11.97 -14.14 -13.34
CA ARG A 413 -12.91 -13.16 -13.87
C ARG A 413 -13.47 -13.71 -15.18
N THR A 414 -14.78 -13.66 -15.32
CA THR A 414 -15.47 -14.10 -16.54
C THR A 414 -16.65 -13.18 -16.81
N PHE A 415 -16.96 -13.03 -18.07
CA PHE A 415 -18.16 -12.30 -18.47
C PHE A 415 -18.89 -12.98 -19.61
N LEU A 416 -20.20 -12.74 -19.66
CA LEU A 416 -21.08 -13.04 -20.79
C LEU A 416 -21.74 -11.72 -21.20
N ALA A 417 -21.58 -11.31 -22.44
CA ALA A 417 -22.19 -10.09 -22.95
C ALA A 417 -23.09 -10.41 -24.14
N PHE A 418 -24.32 -9.95 -24.06
CA PHE A 418 -25.37 -10.13 -25.07
C PHE A 418 -25.78 -8.76 -25.60
N GLY A 419 -25.83 -8.59 -26.90
CA GLY A 419 -26.23 -7.35 -27.56
C GLY A 419 -25.54 -7.17 -28.89
N SER A 420 -26.03 -6.25 -29.70
CA SER A 420 -25.48 -5.99 -31.02
C SER A 420 -25.53 -4.47 -31.36
N ASP A 421 -24.43 -4.00 -31.90
CA ASP A 421 -24.32 -2.66 -32.45
C ASP A 421 -24.65 -2.61 -33.97
N SER A 422 -25.01 -3.78 -34.56
CA SER A 422 -25.40 -3.92 -35.98
C SER A 422 -26.69 -3.18 -36.29
N GLU A 423 -26.80 -2.60 -37.48
CA GLU A 423 -28.03 -1.99 -37.96
C GLU A 423 -29.19 -2.99 -38.02
N ASP A 424 -28.87 -4.28 -38.24
CA ASP A 424 -29.87 -5.36 -38.29
C ASP A 424 -30.60 -5.57 -36.94
N ALA A 425 -30.06 -5.06 -35.83
CA ALA A 425 -30.68 -5.15 -34.51
C ALA A 425 -31.91 -4.21 -34.35
N GLY A 426 -32.13 -3.30 -35.27
CA GLY A 426 -33.28 -2.41 -35.27
C GLY A 426 -33.40 -1.58 -33.99
N TRP A 427 -34.51 -1.71 -33.28
CA TRP A 427 -34.76 -0.99 -32.01
C TRP A 427 -33.79 -1.41 -30.87
N ALA A 428 -33.29 -2.65 -30.92
CA ALA A 428 -32.36 -3.20 -29.90
C ALA A 428 -30.91 -2.78 -30.15
N LYS A 429 -30.61 -2.03 -31.23
CA LYS A 429 -29.27 -1.53 -31.49
C LYS A 429 -28.76 -0.68 -30.35
N GLY A 430 -27.55 -1.01 -29.86
CA GLY A 430 -26.88 -0.35 -28.72
C GLY A 430 -27.33 -0.82 -27.35
N ILE A 431 -28.31 -1.76 -27.27
CA ILE A 431 -28.65 -2.42 -26.00
C ILE A 431 -27.71 -3.59 -25.78
N LYS A 432 -27.10 -3.63 -24.58
CA LYS A 432 -26.18 -4.71 -24.21
C LYS A 432 -26.40 -5.12 -22.75
N LEU A 433 -26.62 -6.41 -22.53
CA LEU A 433 -26.63 -7.02 -21.20
C LEU A 433 -25.26 -7.69 -20.97
N THR A 434 -24.57 -7.31 -19.91
CA THR A 434 -23.32 -7.97 -19.50
C THR A 434 -23.48 -8.56 -18.12
N LEU A 435 -23.14 -9.83 -17.98
CA LEU A 435 -23.09 -10.58 -16.73
C LEU A 435 -21.60 -10.80 -16.42
N ASN A 436 -21.12 -10.23 -15.32
CA ASN A 436 -19.73 -10.39 -14.88
C ASN A 436 -19.69 -11.20 -13.59
N PHE A 437 -18.78 -12.14 -13.51
CA PHE A 437 -18.48 -12.91 -12.30
C PHE A 437 -16.99 -12.85 -11.99
N GLY A 438 -16.68 -12.56 -10.74
CA GLY A 438 -15.34 -12.56 -10.19
C GLY A 438 -15.24 -13.37 -8.92
N LEU A 439 -14.17 -14.11 -8.79
CA LEU A 439 -13.81 -14.88 -7.59
C LEU A 439 -12.36 -14.54 -7.24
N ASP A 440 -12.10 -14.20 -5.98
CA ASP A 440 -10.76 -14.12 -5.41
C ASP A 440 -10.65 -15.10 -4.22
N TYR A 441 -9.62 -15.89 -4.24
CA TYR A 441 -9.18 -16.75 -3.15
C TYR A 441 -7.77 -16.36 -2.73
N ARG A 442 -7.54 -16.20 -1.42
CA ARG A 442 -6.21 -16.01 -0.85
C ARG A 442 -6.05 -16.87 0.39
N ASN A 443 -4.94 -17.57 0.48
CA ASN A 443 -4.49 -18.25 1.69
C ASN A 443 -3.11 -17.74 2.07
N LYS A 444 -3.00 -17.09 3.24
CA LYS A 444 -1.77 -16.57 3.80
C LYS A 444 -1.40 -17.41 5.02
N SER A 445 -0.34 -18.20 4.89
CA SER A 445 0.22 -19.02 5.97
C SER A 445 1.50 -18.37 6.47
N GLN A 446 1.53 -17.99 7.73
CA GLN A 446 2.68 -17.37 8.38
C GLN A 446 3.24 -18.31 9.44
N LYS A 447 4.56 -18.41 9.48
CA LYS A 447 5.30 -19.09 10.53
C LYS A 447 6.28 -18.10 11.16
N SER A 448 6.27 -18.01 12.49
CA SER A 448 7.19 -17.21 13.27
C SER A 448 7.84 -18.10 14.31
N TYR A 449 9.15 -18.21 14.26
CA TYR A 449 9.98 -18.97 15.18
C TYR A 449 10.99 -18.05 15.85
N MET A 450 10.94 -17.97 17.15
CA MET A 450 11.93 -17.34 18.01
C MET A 450 12.76 -18.44 18.67
N ASN A 451 14.05 -18.37 18.52
CA ASN A 451 14.97 -19.43 18.91
C ASN A 451 15.00 -19.67 20.45
N MET A 452 15.51 -20.82 20.83
CA MET A 452 15.58 -21.27 22.22
C MET A 452 16.93 -20.99 22.92
N HIS A 453 17.89 -20.44 22.18
CA HIS A 453 19.27 -20.32 22.66
C HIS A 453 19.58 -18.92 23.20
N HIS A 454 18.97 -17.90 22.66
CA HIS A 454 19.19 -16.49 23.01
C HIS A 454 17.95 -15.64 22.73
N GLY A 455 17.92 -14.43 23.31
CA GLY A 455 16.88 -13.46 23.12
C GLY A 455 15.61 -13.73 23.93
N ASN A 456 14.52 -13.04 23.57
CA ASN A 456 13.31 -12.93 24.39
C ASN A 456 12.60 -14.26 24.71
N GLN A 457 12.82 -15.32 23.96
CA GLN A 457 12.14 -16.60 24.13
C GLN A 457 13.07 -17.74 24.60
N ALA A 458 14.33 -17.46 24.83
CA ALA A 458 15.29 -18.45 25.30
C ALA A 458 14.86 -19.09 26.66
N ALA A 459 14.43 -18.27 27.62
CA ALA A 459 13.93 -18.74 28.90
C ALA A 459 12.68 -19.62 28.80
N ALA A 460 11.88 -19.47 27.75
CA ALA A 460 10.70 -20.30 27.49
C ALA A 460 11.01 -21.55 26.64
N GLY A 461 12.28 -21.76 26.29
CA GLY A 461 12.71 -22.85 25.39
C GLY A 461 12.29 -22.66 23.96
N GLY A 462 12.28 -21.42 23.49
CA GLY A 462 11.84 -21.01 22.15
C GLY A 462 10.32 -20.89 22.00
N LEU A 463 9.89 -20.18 20.97
CA LEU A 463 8.46 -20.02 20.62
C LEU A 463 8.27 -20.30 19.12
N LEU A 464 7.29 -21.13 18.80
CA LEU A 464 6.83 -21.30 17.43
C LEU A 464 5.36 -20.93 17.32
N MET A 465 5.05 -19.94 16.48
CA MET A 465 3.71 -19.53 16.12
C MET A 465 3.41 -19.89 14.66
N LYS A 466 2.23 -20.40 14.40
CA LYS A 466 1.70 -20.61 13.05
C LYS A 466 0.35 -19.92 12.94
N TYR A 467 0.20 -19.11 11.89
CA TYR A 467 -1.04 -18.42 11.57
C TYR A 467 -1.51 -18.86 10.18
N ASN A 468 -2.80 -19.00 10.01
CA ASN A 468 -3.42 -19.21 8.72
C ASN A 468 -4.59 -18.24 8.55
N ARG A 469 -4.52 -17.42 7.49
CA ARG A 469 -5.54 -16.44 7.14
C ARG A 469 -6.06 -16.77 5.75
N ARG A 470 -7.33 -17.18 5.67
CA ARG A 470 -7.97 -17.51 4.41
C ARG A 470 -9.06 -16.50 4.10
N THR A 471 -9.03 -15.94 2.89
CA THR A 471 -10.07 -15.05 2.39
C THR A 471 -10.67 -15.62 1.11
N GLN A 472 -11.98 -15.51 0.99
CA GLN A 472 -12.73 -15.83 -0.22
C GLN A 472 -13.69 -14.68 -0.50
N SER A 473 -13.70 -14.19 -1.73
CA SER A 473 -14.71 -13.22 -2.13
C SER A 473 -15.23 -13.51 -3.51
N TYR A 474 -16.48 -13.19 -3.75
CA TYR A 474 -17.05 -13.21 -5.08
C TYR A 474 -17.90 -11.98 -5.33
N THR A 475 -17.84 -11.52 -6.57
CA THR A 475 -18.63 -10.42 -7.09
C THR A 475 -19.43 -10.93 -8.28
N PHE A 476 -20.72 -10.69 -8.29
CA PHE A 476 -21.57 -10.93 -9.43
C PHE A 476 -22.35 -9.68 -9.76
N ASN A 477 -22.17 -9.16 -10.97
CA ASN A 477 -22.92 -8.00 -11.41
C ASN A 477 -23.60 -8.20 -12.77
N GLN A 478 -24.73 -7.55 -12.93
CA GLN A 478 -25.56 -7.53 -14.15
C GLN A 478 -25.68 -6.09 -14.60
N LEU A 479 -25.23 -5.80 -15.81
CA LEU A 479 -25.16 -4.47 -16.38
C LEU A 479 -25.99 -4.40 -17.65
N LEU A 480 -27.04 -3.60 -17.66
CA LEU A 480 -27.80 -3.26 -18.85
C LEU A 480 -27.33 -1.88 -19.34
N THR A 481 -26.76 -1.83 -20.53
CA THR A 481 -26.32 -0.58 -21.16
C THR A 481 -27.10 -0.28 -22.43
N TRP A 482 -27.30 0.99 -22.70
CA TRP A 482 -27.85 1.48 -23.97
C TRP A 482 -27.09 2.71 -24.41
N GLY A 483 -26.46 2.64 -25.59
CA GLY A 483 -25.70 3.73 -26.17
C GLY A 483 -26.21 4.07 -27.56
N ARG A 484 -26.47 5.37 -27.83
CA ARG A 484 -26.93 5.81 -29.14
C ARG A 484 -26.50 7.24 -29.46
N SER A 485 -26.19 7.44 -30.76
CA SER A 485 -25.86 8.75 -31.33
C SER A 485 -26.98 9.20 -32.25
N PHE A 486 -27.43 10.44 -32.06
CA PHE A 486 -28.45 11.12 -32.90
C PHE A 486 -27.89 12.47 -33.37
N ASN A 487 -27.44 12.56 -34.59
CA ASN A 487 -26.75 13.75 -35.13
C ASN A 487 -25.60 14.20 -34.21
N PHE A 488 -25.80 15.31 -33.48
CA PHE A 488 -24.82 15.88 -32.55
C PHE A 488 -25.00 15.41 -31.08
N HIS A 489 -26.01 14.61 -30.83
CA HIS A 489 -26.33 14.11 -29.45
C HIS A 489 -25.86 12.68 -29.29
N ASN A 490 -25.08 12.43 -28.27
CA ASN A 490 -24.67 11.08 -27.86
C ASN A 490 -25.16 10.82 -26.44
N ILE A 491 -25.87 9.71 -26.27
CA ILE A 491 -26.45 9.29 -24.99
C ILE A 491 -25.91 7.90 -24.65
N ASP A 492 -25.50 7.71 -23.41
CA ASP A 492 -25.12 6.42 -22.82
C ASP A 492 -25.83 6.25 -21.49
N LEU A 493 -26.60 5.19 -21.35
CA LEU A 493 -27.31 4.80 -20.15
C LEU A 493 -26.75 3.48 -19.64
N LEU A 494 -26.63 3.36 -18.33
CA LEU A 494 -26.30 2.10 -17.65
C LEU A 494 -27.22 1.94 -16.45
N VAL A 495 -27.77 0.73 -16.28
CA VAL A 495 -28.43 0.27 -15.05
C VAL A 495 -27.75 -1.01 -14.63
N GLY A 496 -27.43 -1.11 -13.37
CA GLY A 496 -26.68 -2.23 -12.84
C GLY A 496 -27.20 -2.70 -11.48
N HIS A 497 -26.99 -3.98 -11.26
CA HIS A 497 -27.13 -4.64 -9.96
C HIS A 497 -25.83 -5.38 -9.66
N GLU A 498 -25.33 -5.29 -8.43
CA GLU A 498 -24.12 -5.97 -7.97
C GLU A 498 -24.36 -6.63 -6.63
N PHE A 499 -23.87 -7.85 -6.52
CA PHE A 499 -23.77 -8.58 -5.27
C PHE A 499 -22.32 -8.91 -4.98
N TYR A 500 -21.87 -8.61 -3.77
CA TYR A 500 -20.54 -8.91 -3.25
C TYR A 500 -20.65 -9.70 -1.96
N ALA A 501 -19.85 -10.76 -1.84
CA ALA A 501 -19.67 -11.50 -0.59
C ALA A 501 -18.20 -11.74 -0.32
N TYR A 502 -17.83 -11.67 0.95
CA TYR A 502 -16.49 -11.87 1.46
C TYR A 502 -16.55 -12.70 2.73
N LYS A 503 -15.68 -13.69 2.83
CA LYS A 503 -15.47 -14.51 4.02
C LYS A 503 -14.02 -14.47 4.43
N TYR A 504 -13.78 -14.25 5.70
CA TYR A 504 -12.47 -14.31 6.34
C TYR A 504 -12.45 -15.43 7.36
N GLU A 505 -11.38 -16.20 7.40
CA GLU A 505 -11.14 -17.25 8.38
C GLU A 505 -9.71 -17.10 8.93
N PHE A 506 -9.60 -17.07 10.23
CA PHE A 506 -8.35 -16.96 10.98
C PHE A 506 -8.15 -18.18 11.85
N LEU A 507 -6.91 -18.66 11.91
CA LEU A 507 -6.46 -19.70 12.85
C LEU A 507 -5.05 -19.36 13.27
N SER A 508 -4.79 -19.37 14.58
CA SER A 508 -3.45 -19.28 15.16
C SER A 508 -3.21 -20.42 16.15
N ALA A 509 -1.98 -20.90 16.17
CA ALA A 509 -1.54 -21.86 17.16
C ALA A 509 -0.06 -21.64 17.48
N GLY A 510 0.30 -21.70 18.75
CA GLY A 510 1.67 -21.48 19.23
C GLY A 510 2.03 -22.40 20.39
N LYS A 511 3.29 -22.79 20.43
CA LYS A 511 3.88 -23.55 21.53
C LYS A 511 5.27 -23.07 21.89
N THR A 512 5.63 -23.21 23.16
CA THR A 512 6.98 -23.03 23.69
C THR A 512 7.57 -24.35 24.17
N ASN A 513 8.80 -24.30 24.65
CA ASN A 513 9.61 -25.44 25.06
C ASN A 513 9.71 -26.46 23.93
N LEU A 514 10.33 -26.01 22.85
CA LEU A 514 10.47 -26.70 21.59
C LEU A 514 11.60 -27.74 21.60
N VAL A 515 11.73 -28.50 20.55
CA VAL A 515 12.89 -29.36 20.28
C VAL A 515 13.74 -28.68 19.22
N ASP A 516 15.01 -28.53 19.47
CA ASP A 516 15.94 -27.87 18.61
C ASP A 516 15.95 -28.46 17.16
N GLY A 517 16.01 -27.58 16.16
CA GLY A 517 16.01 -27.97 14.75
C GLY A 517 14.65 -28.43 14.20
N ILE A 518 13.58 -28.54 15.02
CA ILE A 518 12.25 -28.99 14.57
C ILE A 518 11.25 -27.84 14.62
N LEU A 519 10.97 -27.23 13.46
CA LEU A 519 10.02 -26.10 13.31
C LEU A 519 8.58 -26.58 13.13
N GLU A 520 8.12 -27.47 14.04
CA GLU A 520 6.76 -27.99 14.09
C GLU A 520 6.16 -27.87 15.50
N LEU A 521 4.84 -27.66 15.60
CA LEU A 521 4.16 -27.47 16.87
C LEU A 521 4.06 -28.77 17.70
N ARG A 522 4.12 -29.93 17.04
CA ARG A 522 3.86 -31.23 17.69
C ARG A 522 4.82 -31.52 18.87
N PRO A 523 6.15 -31.31 18.74
CA PRO A 523 7.07 -31.61 19.82
C PRO A 523 7.09 -30.56 20.94
N GLY A 524 6.58 -29.34 20.72
CA GLY A 524 6.49 -28.31 21.78
C GLY A 524 5.59 -28.77 22.93
N THR A 525 6.02 -28.58 24.16
CA THR A 525 5.31 -29.12 25.33
C THR A 525 4.31 -28.16 25.93
N ASN A 526 4.56 -26.83 25.88
CA ASN A 526 3.70 -25.85 26.51
C ASN A 526 2.84 -25.14 25.47
N LEU A 527 1.54 -25.10 25.69
CA LEU A 527 0.63 -24.31 24.85
C LEU A 527 0.85 -22.82 25.14
N TYR A 528 1.13 -22.07 24.09
CA TYR A 528 1.25 -20.61 24.14
C TYR A 528 -0.03 -19.92 23.68
N ASN A 529 -0.57 -20.33 22.52
CA ASN A 529 -1.82 -19.84 21.96
C ASN A 529 -2.54 -20.92 21.14
N ALA A 530 -3.88 -20.87 21.12
CA ALA A 530 -4.69 -21.60 20.18
C ALA A 530 -6.01 -20.84 20.02
N ASP A 531 -6.24 -20.28 18.84
CA ASP A 531 -7.41 -19.45 18.56
C ASP A 531 -7.86 -19.54 17.11
N SER A 532 -9.18 -19.37 16.89
CA SER A 532 -9.74 -19.33 15.55
C SER A 532 -11.07 -18.61 15.52
N TYR A 533 -11.33 -17.87 14.44
CA TYR A 533 -12.61 -17.25 14.19
C TYR A 533 -12.89 -17.10 12.68
N SER A 534 -14.13 -16.77 12.36
CA SER A 534 -14.51 -16.42 10.99
C SER A 534 -15.46 -15.23 10.97
N GLU A 535 -15.35 -14.43 9.90
CA GLU A 535 -16.13 -13.23 9.69
C GLU A 535 -16.68 -13.19 8.27
N ASP A 536 -17.93 -12.73 8.15
CA ASP A 536 -18.65 -12.60 6.87
C ASP A 536 -19.02 -11.14 6.60
N TYR A 537 -18.89 -10.74 5.33
CA TYR A 537 -19.29 -9.41 4.87
C TYR A 537 -20.02 -9.51 3.53
N ARG A 538 -21.14 -8.80 3.40
CA ARG A 538 -21.95 -8.80 2.17
C ARG A 538 -22.44 -7.40 1.85
N VAL A 539 -22.47 -7.10 0.55
CA VAL A 539 -23.04 -5.87 0.01
C VAL A 539 -23.91 -6.20 -1.19
N GLU A 540 -25.10 -5.63 -1.23
CA GLU A 540 -25.98 -5.64 -2.39
C GLU A 540 -26.22 -4.22 -2.87
N SER A 541 -26.21 -4.01 -4.18
CA SER A 541 -26.17 -2.66 -4.73
C SER A 541 -26.98 -2.52 -6.02
N PHE A 542 -27.70 -1.41 -6.14
CA PHE A 542 -28.40 -1.00 -7.35
C PHE A 542 -27.87 0.35 -7.81
N PHE A 543 -27.57 0.51 -9.09
CA PHE A 543 -26.99 1.74 -9.59
C PHE A 543 -27.38 2.06 -11.02
N GLY A 544 -27.28 3.35 -11.35
CA GLY A 544 -27.51 3.86 -12.69
C GLY A 544 -26.54 4.98 -13.05
N ARG A 545 -26.24 5.12 -14.33
CA ARG A 545 -25.43 6.20 -14.89
C ARG A 545 -26.07 6.71 -16.17
N PHE A 546 -26.04 8.03 -16.32
CA PHE A 546 -26.41 8.75 -17.52
C PHE A 546 -25.23 9.60 -17.97
N ASN A 547 -24.77 9.39 -19.21
CA ASN A 547 -23.80 10.25 -19.88
C ASN A 547 -24.45 10.88 -21.11
N TYR A 548 -24.21 12.17 -21.27
CA TYR A 548 -24.68 12.94 -22.42
C TYR A 548 -23.56 13.79 -22.97
N ASN A 549 -23.49 13.86 -24.30
CA ASN A 549 -22.54 14.70 -25.00
C ASN A 549 -23.24 15.38 -26.18
N PHE A 550 -23.08 16.69 -26.27
CA PHE A 550 -23.55 17.49 -27.36
C PHE A 550 -22.40 18.00 -28.23
N ASN A 551 -22.37 17.57 -29.47
CA ASN A 551 -21.42 17.99 -30.50
C ASN A 551 -19.94 17.85 -30.09
N GLU A 552 -19.61 16.90 -29.25
CA GLU A 552 -18.27 16.71 -28.65
C GLU A 552 -17.71 17.97 -27.96
N LYS A 553 -18.59 18.91 -27.56
CA LYS A 553 -18.24 20.15 -26.85
C LYS A 553 -18.66 20.15 -25.40
N TYR A 554 -19.91 19.77 -25.14
CA TYR A 554 -20.51 19.81 -23.81
C TYR A 554 -20.80 18.40 -23.36
N TYR A 555 -20.21 18.01 -22.28
CA TYR A 555 -20.38 16.70 -21.68
C TYR A 555 -21.04 16.83 -20.32
N PHE A 556 -21.97 15.98 -20.06
CA PHE A 556 -22.68 15.88 -18.77
C PHE A 556 -22.72 14.43 -18.33
N SER A 557 -22.47 14.17 -17.05
CA SER A 557 -22.63 12.86 -16.44
C SER A 557 -23.43 12.98 -15.15
N ALA A 558 -24.27 11.97 -14.89
CA ALA A 558 -24.96 11.80 -13.62
C ALA A 558 -24.95 10.32 -13.22
N SER A 559 -24.80 10.03 -11.96
CA SER A 559 -24.91 8.67 -11.43
C SER A 559 -25.64 8.66 -10.09
N ILE A 560 -26.31 7.53 -9.82
CA ILE A 560 -26.93 7.24 -8.55
C ILE A 560 -26.65 5.77 -8.21
N ARG A 561 -26.37 5.51 -6.92
CA ARG A 561 -26.17 4.16 -6.40
C ARG A 561 -26.75 4.04 -4.99
N THR A 562 -27.35 2.92 -4.70
CA THR A 562 -27.77 2.56 -3.36
C THR A 562 -27.12 1.24 -2.96
N ASP A 563 -26.48 1.22 -1.79
CA ASP A 563 -25.74 0.09 -1.24
C ASP A 563 -26.36 -0.37 0.07
N GLY A 564 -26.57 -1.66 0.23
CA GLY A 564 -27.00 -2.30 1.47
C GLY A 564 -25.85 -3.11 2.07
N SER A 565 -25.30 -2.69 3.21
CA SER A 565 -24.17 -3.33 3.89
C SER A 565 -24.61 -4.19 5.07
N SER A 566 -24.00 -5.38 5.20
CA SER A 566 -24.20 -6.26 6.37
C SER A 566 -23.59 -5.70 7.67
N ARG A 567 -22.71 -4.67 7.57
CA ARG A 567 -22.12 -4.01 8.74
C ARG A 567 -23.07 -3.14 9.54
N PHE A 568 -24.28 -2.92 9.04
CA PHE A 568 -25.29 -2.10 9.71
C PHE A 568 -26.56 -2.88 9.99
N GLN A 569 -27.27 -2.44 11.02
CA GLN A 569 -28.57 -3.00 11.41
C GLN A 569 -29.58 -2.85 10.25
N LYS A 570 -30.55 -3.76 10.17
CA LYS A 570 -31.52 -3.90 9.06
C LYS A 570 -32.13 -2.56 8.59
N ASP A 571 -32.50 -1.69 9.53
CA ASP A 571 -33.20 -0.43 9.22
C ASP A 571 -32.27 0.69 8.75
N ASN A 572 -30.95 0.57 8.97
CA ASN A 572 -29.94 1.59 8.66
C ASN A 572 -28.88 1.11 7.63
N ARG A 573 -29.06 -0.08 7.04
CA ARG A 573 -28.06 -0.67 6.16
C ARG A 573 -27.98 -0.08 4.76
N TRP A 574 -29.05 0.57 4.28
CA TRP A 574 -29.12 1.15 2.95
C TRP A 574 -28.66 2.60 2.93
N GLY A 575 -27.62 2.88 2.12
CA GLY A 575 -27.11 4.22 1.85
C GLY A 575 -27.27 4.56 0.37
N THR A 576 -27.77 5.76 0.07
CA THR A 576 -27.92 6.24 -1.31
C THR A 576 -26.93 7.36 -1.56
N PHE A 577 -26.18 7.26 -2.66
CA PHE A 577 -25.12 8.16 -3.07
C PHE A 577 -25.30 8.55 -4.53
N TRP A 578 -24.87 9.76 -4.88
CA TRP A 578 -25.05 10.29 -6.22
C TRP A 578 -23.89 11.18 -6.65
N SER A 579 -23.77 11.38 -7.95
CA SER A 579 -22.81 12.34 -8.48
C SER A 579 -23.29 12.99 -9.77
N VAL A 580 -22.81 14.20 -10.02
CA VAL A 580 -22.99 14.94 -11.28
C VAL A 580 -21.66 15.53 -11.72
N GLY A 581 -21.44 15.61 -13.03
CA GLY A 581 -20.26 16.23 -13.61
C GLY A 581 -20.54 16.87 -14.95
N ALA A 582 -19.80 17.92 -15.24
CA ALA A 582 -19.85 18.61 -16.53
C ALA A 582 -18.42 18.89 -17.02
N ASN A 583 -18.22 18.80 -18.34
CA ASN A 583 -16.97 19.15 -18.99
C ASN A 583 -17.29 19.95 -20.27
N TRP A 584 -16.69 21.12 -20.38
CA TRP A 584 -16.78 21.99 -21.55
C TRP A 584 -15.45 22.00 -22.30
N ARG A 585 -15.45 21.46 -23.52
CA ARG A 585 -14.31 21.55 -24.44
C ARG A 585 -14.28 22.89 -25.14
N ILE A 586 -13.68 23.88 -24.51
CA ILE A 586 -13.59 25.28 -24.98
C ILE A 586 -12.88 25.33 -26.32
N SER A 587 -11.87 24.51 -26.54
CA SER A 587 -11.12 24.44 -27.80
C SER A 587 -11.98 24.12 -29.05
N GLN A 588 -13.17 23.52 -28.84
CA GLN A 588 -14.09 23.19 -29.93
C GLN A 588 -15.05 24.35 -30.27
N GLU A 589 -14.95 25.47 -29.57
CA GLU A 589 -15.79 26.64 -29.83
C GLU A 589 -15.32 27.42 -31.07
N LYS A 590 -16.26 28.09 -31.75
CA LYS A 590 -15.97 28.87 -32.96
C LYS A 590 -14.93 29.96 -32.72
N PHE A 591 -14.96 30.61 -31.55
CA PHE A 591 -14.03 31.68 -31.19
C PHE A 591 -12.59 31.19 -30.94
N MET A 592 -12.39 29.87 -30.73
CA MET A 592 -11.07 29.25 -30.53
C MET A 592 -10.41 28.74 -31.81
N GLN A 593 -11.15 28.67 -32.93
CA GLN A 593 -10.67 28.04 -34.17
C GLN A 593 -9.42 28.72 -34.76
N ASN A 594 -9.23 30.01 -34.49
CA ASN A 594 -8.04 30.76 -34.94
C ASN A 594 -6.80 30.51 -34.04
N LEU A 595 -6.98 29.90 -32.87
CA LEU A 595 -5.88 29.59 -31.93
C LEU A 595 -5.37 28.18 -32.20
N THR A 596 -4.80 27.93 -33.36
CA THR A 596 -4.37 26.61 -33.84
C THR A 596 -3.30 25.96 -32.99
N TRP A 597 -2.57 26.75 -32.17
CA TRP A 597 -1.57 26.25 -31.24
C TRP A 597 -2.16 25.59 -29.97
N ILE A 598 -3.46 25.78 -29.71
CA ILE A 598 -4.20 25.10 -28.64
C ILE A 598 -4.91 23.88 -29.24
N SER A 599 -4.38 22.70 -29.00
CA SER A 599 -4.95 21.44 -29.49
C SER A 599 -6.17 20.99 -28.67
N ASN A 600 -6.14 21.22 -27.36
CA ASN A 600 -7.26 20.98 -26.46
C ASN A 600 -7.24 22.00 -25.32
N LEU A 601 -8.42 22.51 -24.98
CA LEU A 601 -8.66 23.31 -23.78
C LEU A 601 -10.02 22.91 -23.24
N SER A 602 -10.08 22.43 -22.01
CA SER A 602 -11.32 22.01 -21.36
C SER A 602 -11.40 22.49 -19.92
N ALA A 603 -12.60 22.81 -19.48
CA ALA A 603 -12.93 23.13 -18.11
C ALA A 603 -13.94 22.11 -17.58
N LYS A 604 -13.72 21.57 -16.39
CA LYS A 604 -14.55 20.55 -15.81
C LYS A 604 -14.92 20.88 -14.35
N ILE A 605 -16.10 20.46 -13.97
CA ILE A 605 -16.61 20.54 -12.62
C ILE A 605 -17.38 19.27 -12.30
N SER A 606 -17.18 18.75 -11.11
CA SER A 606 -17.94 17.61 -10.59
C SER A 606 -18.24 17.78 -9.12
N TYR A 607 -19.38 17.25 -8.70
CA TYR A 607 -19.76 17.08 -7.31
C TYR A 607 -20.42 15.71 -7.12
N GLY A 608 -20.16 15.07 -6.00
CA GLY A 608 -20.84 13.83 -5.65
C GLY A 608 -20.57 13.40 -4.22
N GLU A 609 -21.38 12.48 -3.77
CA GLU A 609 -21.32 11.87 -2.45
C GLU A 609 -21.02 10.38 -2.55
N GLN A 610 -20.23 9.89 -1.60
CA GLN A 610 -19.89 8.46 -1.45
C GLN A 610 -20.03 8.08 0.02
N GLY A 611 -20.40 6.84 0.28
CA GLY A 611 -20.45 6.30 1.65
C GLY A 611 -19.19 5.51 2.00
N ASN A 612 -18.90 5.37 3.29
CA ASN A 612 -17.92 4.46 3.83
C ASN A 612 -18.55 3.66 4.98
N ASP A 613 -18.37 2.34 4.98
CA ASP A 613 -18.87 1.44 6.03
C ASP A 613 -17.74 0.72 6.77
N ASN A 614 -16.48 0.98 6.40
CA ASN A 614 -15.33 0.19 6.82
C ASN A 614 -14.70 0.72 8.12
N LEU A 615 -15.45 0.66 9.23
CA LEU A 615 -14.91 0.92 10.56
C LEU A 615 -13.81 -0.10 10.89
N LEU A 616 -12.76 0.34 11.57
CA LEU A 616 -11.66 -0.49 12.01
C LEU A 616 -11.73 -0.73 13.51
N ARG A 617 -11.40 -1.95 13.95
CA ARG A 617 -11.12 -2.32 15.35
C ARG A 617 -9.68 -2.76 15.52
N TYR A 618 -9.11 -2.57 16.70
CA TYR A 618 -7.81 -3.16 17.03
C TYR A 618 -7.99 -4.64 17.34
N ASP A 619 -7.14 -5.48 16.75
CA ASP A 619 -7.10 -6.92 16.99
C ASP A 619 -5.71 -7.31 17.47
N SER A 620 -5.60 -7.81 18.70
CA SER A 620 -4.32 -8.18 19.31
C SER A 620 -3.69 -9.43 18.66
N LEU A 621 -4.51 -10.33 18.12
CA LEU A 621 -4.03 -11.52 17.44
C LEU A 621 -3.46 -11.21 16.05
N GLU A 622 -4.04 -10.20 15.37
CA GLU A 622 -3.53 -9.68 14.10
C GLU A 622 -2.41 -8.63 14.31
N GLY A 623 -2.24 -8.13 15.52
CA GLY A 623 -1.25 -7.10 15.86
C GLY A 623 -1.54 -5.73 15.27
N GLY A 624 -2.79 -5.43 14.90
CA GLY A 624 -3.12 -4.17 14.23
C GLY A 624 -4.61 -3.87 14.08
N TYR A 625 -4.89 -2.84 13.29
CA TYR A 625 -6.26 -2.45 12.97
C TYR A 625 -6.80 -3.27 11.80
N VAL A 626 -7.92 -3.95 12.03
CA VAL A 626 -8.65 -4.79 11.05
C VAL A 626 -10.06 -4.28 10.84
N PRO A 627 -10.72 -4.60 9.71
CA PRO A 627 -12.12 -4.23 9.50
C PRO A 627 -13.03 -4.81 10.58
N ASP A 628 -13.91 -3.97 11.15
CA ASP A 628 -14.99 -4.43 12.03
C ASP A 628 -16.22 -4.80 11.17
N TYR A 629 -16.58 -6.07 11.19
CA TYR A 629 -17.71 -6.58 10.39
C TYR A 629 -19.06 -6.52 11.14
N TYR A 630 -19.03 -6.28 12.46
CA TYR A 630 -20.21 -6.25 13.32
C TYR A 630 -20.28 -5.01 14.23
N PRO A 631 -19.95 -3.79 13.74
CA PRO A 631 -19.69 -2.61 14.58
C PRO A 631 -20.90 -2.10 15.34
N TRP A 632 -22.12 -2.53 14.98
CA TRP A 632 -23.36 -2.10 15.64
C TRP A 632 -23.83 -3.06 16.76
N GLN A 633 -23.22 -4.26 16.84
CA GLN A 633 -23.68 -5.31 17.76
C GLN A 633 -23.03 -5.21 19.14
N GLY A 634 -23.78 -5.53 20.19
CA GLY A 634 -23.25 -5.79 21.52
C GLY A 634 -22.60 -7.18 21.54
N LEU A 635 -21.28 -7.22 21.44
CA LEU A 635 -20.52 -8.48 21.35
C LEU A 635 -20.02 -8.91 22.73
N TYR A 636 -19.99 -10.23 22.93
CA TYR A 636 -19.53 -10.89 24.15
C TYR A 636 -18.29 -11.74 23.83
N PRO A 637 -17.06 -11.28 24.13
CA PRO A 637 -15.89 -12.15 24.14
C PRO A 637 -16.11 -13.33 25.08
N LEU A 638 -15.80 -14.53 24.60
CA LEU A 638 -15.98 -15.79 25.33
C LEU A 638 -14.67 -16.31 25.93
N GLU A 639 -13.77 -15.39 26.28
CA GLU A 639 -12.39 -15.66 26.71
C GLU A 639 -12.25 -15.71 28.24
N TYR A 640 -13.35 -15.70 28.99
CA TYR A 640 -13.36 -15.65 30.46
C TYR A 640 -13.91 -16.93 31.06
N PRO A 641 -13.14 -18.05 31.01
CA PRO A 641 -13.62 -19.30 31.58
C PRO A 641 -13.77 -19.21 33.12
N ASN A 642 -14.89 -19.70 33.62
CA ASN A 642 -15.09 -19.90 35.05
C ASN A 642 -15.06 -21.40 35.33
N ALA A 643 -13.95 -21.91 35.90
CA ALA A 643 -13.64 -23.32 35.99
C ALA A 643 -13.70 -23.98 34.59
N ASN A 644 -14.59 -24.96 34.37
CA ASN A 644 -14.77 -25.62 33.08
C ASN A 644 -15.95 -25.07 32.26
N GLN A 645 -16.48 -23.91 32.65
CA GLN A 645 -17.63 -23.27 31.97
C GLN A 645 -17.14 -22.10 31.12
N VAL A 646 -17.71 -21.95 29.93
CA VAL A 646 -17.49 -20.77 29.11
C VAL A 646 -18.14 -19.57 29.76
N GLY A 647 -17.38 -18.52 30.03
CA GLY A 647 -17.86 -17.24 30.51
C GLY A 647 -17.69 -16.17 29.43
N GLY A 648 -18.59 -15.18 29.41
CA GLY A 648 -18.51 -14.04 28.53
C GLY A 648 -18.82 -12.76 29.26
N LEU A 649 -18.07 -11.71 28.95
CA LEU A 649 -18.34 -10.35 29.38
C LEU A 649 -18.85 -9.56 28.17
N ILE A 650 -19.66 -8.52 28.40
CA ILE A 650 -20.00 -7.59 27.31
C ILE A 650 -18.74 -6.81 26.93
N GLY A 651 -18.27 -7.00 25.69
CA GLY A 651 -17.05 -6.38 25.19
C GLY A 651 -17.30 -5.11 24.37
N ALA A 652 -18.49 -4.99 23.78
CA ALA A 652 -18.87 -3.83 22.97
C ALA A 652 -20.32 -3.43 23.22
N LEU A 653 -20.59 -2.13 23.24
CA LEU A 653 -21.94 -1.59 23.37
C LEU A 653 -22.67 -1.59 22.03
N GLU A 654 -23.94 -2.01 22.06
CA GLU A 654 -24.81 -2.02 20.89
C GLU A 654 -25.14 -0.58 20.43
N ASN A 655 -25.07 -0.32 19.10
CA ASN A 655 -25.62 0.88 18.49
C ASN A 655 -26.41 0.56 17.21
N LYS A 656 -27.69 0.32 17.35
CA LYS A 656 -28.59 0.02 16.22
C LYS A 656 -28.76 1.17 15.22
N LYS A 657 -28.40 2.41 15.62
CA LYS A 657 -28.50 3.61 14.77
C LYS A 657 -27.25 3.84 13.93
N LEU A 658 -26.20 3.02 14.09
CA LEU A 658 -24.99 3.13 13.32
C LEU A 658 -25.29 2.99 11.82
N SER A 659 -24.75 3.91 11.02
CA SER A 659 -24.99 4.00 9.58
C SER A 659 -23.76 4.51 8.84
N TRP A 660 -23.91 4.77 7.56
CA TRP A 660 -22.87 5.19 6.64
C TRP A 660 -22.18 6.51 7.02
N GLU A 661 -20.87 6.52 7.01
CA GLU A 661 -20.08 7.74 6.91
C GLU A 661 -20.21 8.30 5.48
N LYS A 662 -20.37 9.63 5.31
CA LYS A 662 -20.60 10.29 4.02
C LYS A 662 -19.45 11.21 3.65
N SER A 663 -18.96 11.10 2.43
CA SER A 663 -17.90 11.95 1.86
C SER A 663 -18.41 12.69 0.62
N GLY A 664 -18.61 14.00 0.74
CA GLY A 664 -18.98 14.89 -0.37
C GLY A 664 -17.72 15.49 -1.00
N ASN A 665 -17.58 15.39 -2.32
CA ASN A 665 -16.41 15.81 -3.08
C ASN A 665 -16.79 16.82 -4.16
N LEU A 666 -16.28 18.06 -4.07
CA LEU A 666 -16.29 19.05 -5.14
C LEU A 666 -14.94 19.04 -5.86
N ASN A 667 -14.93 18.99 -7.17
CA ASN A 667 -13.74 19.09 -8.00
C ASN A 667 -13.97 20.11 -9.13
N VAL A 668 -13.00 21.00 -9.34
CA VAL A 668 -13.00 21.99 -10.44
C VAL A 668 -11.63 21.94 -11.10
N GLY A 669 -11.59 21.77 -12.42
CA GLY A 669 -10.33 21.61 -13.13
C GLY A 669 -10.29 22.24 -14.52
N ILE A 670 -9.08 22.54 -14.96
CA ILE A 670 -8.76 22.99 -16.31
C ILE A 670 -7.67 22.08 -16.86
N GLU A 671 -7.83 21.64 -18.09
CA GLU A 671 -6.83 20.88 -18.84
C GLU A 671 -6.57 21.56 -20.18
N ALA A 672 -5.29 21.74 -20.51
CA ALA A 672 -4.86 22.29 -21.78
C ALA A 672 -3.77 21.43 -22.42
N SER A 673 -3.87 21.22 -23.73
CA SER A 673 -2.83 20.63 -24.57
C SER A 673 -2.52 21.60 -25.70
N MET A 674 -1.26 21.94 -25.86
CA MET A 674 -0.78 23.00 -26.75
C MET A 674 0.34 22.46 -27.64
N PHE A 675 0.51 23.13 -28.83
CA PHE A 675 1.58 22.83 -29.77
C PHE A 675 1.60 21.35 -30.21
N ASP A 676 0.44 20.83 -30.62
CA ASP A 676 0.22 19.44 -31.06
C ASP A 676 0.64 18.43 -29.96
N GLY A 677 0.25 18.71 -28.71
CA GLY A 677 0.54 17.84 -27.56
C GLY A 677 1.96 17.97 -26.98
N ARG A 678 2.75 18.93 -27.49
CA ARG A 678 4.10 19.16 -26.93
C ARG A 678 4.10 19.73 -25.52
N LEU A 679 3.05 20.46 -25.15
CA LEU A 679 2.88 21.00 -23.82
C LEU A 679 1.49 20.63 -23.30
N ASN A 680 1.45 19.97 -22.14
CA ASN A 680 0.22 19.58 -21.46
C ASN A 680 0.21 20.21 -20.06
N VAL A 681 -0.89 20.85 -19.72
CA VAL A 681 -1.08 21.51 -18.42
C VAL A 681 -2.39 21.01 -17.83
N SER A 682 -2.38 20.66 -16.55
CA SER A 682 -3.60 20.42 -15.78
C SER A 682 -3.51 21.11 -14.44
N ALA A 683 -4.61 21.72 -14.01
CA ALA A 683 -4.77 22.30 -12.69
C ALA A 683 -6.16 21.96 -12.15
N GLU A 684 -6.21 21.45 -10.94
CA GLU A 684 -7.45 21.05 -10.29
C GLU A 684 -7.48 21.57 -8.83
N TYR A 685 -8.65 22.05 -8.42
CA TYR A 685 -8.98 22.33 -7.02
C TYR A 685 -9.98 21.30 -6.55
N TYR A 686 -9.77 20.78 -5.34
CA TYR A 686 -10.71 19.85 -4.73
C TYR A 686 -11.08 20.27 -3.30
N ASN A 687 -12.31 19.91 -2.89
CA ASN A 687 -12.81 20.05 -1.55
C ASN A 687 -13.61 18.80 -1.18
N ARG A 688 -13.05 17.99 -0.29
CA ARG A 688 -13.66 16.76 0.22
C ARG A 688 -14.08 16.99 1.67
N LYS A 689 -15.38 16.89 1.95
CA LYS A 689 -15.96 17.00 3.28
C LYS A 689 -16.54 15.66 3.71
N THR A 690 -16.04 15.10 4.80
CA THR A 690 -16.58 13.89 5.43
C THR A 690 -17.45 14.27 6.59
N THR A 691 -18.67 13.71 6.67
CA THR A 691 -19.67 13.92 7.73
C THR A 691 -20.14 12.57 8.25
N ASP A 692 -20.78 12.60 9.41
CA ASP A 692 -21.30 11.39 10.07
C ASP A 692 -20.19 10.32 10.23
N MET A 693 -18.97 10.77 10.61
CA MET A 693 -17.79 9.89 10.69
C MET A 693 -18.03 8.75 11.68
N LEU A 694 -17.59 7.56 11.30
CA LEU A 694 -17.61 6.38 12.15
C LEU A 694 -16.49 6.48 13.20
N LEU A 695 -16.84 6.84 14.44
CA LEU A 695 -15.89 7.06 15.52
C LEU A 695 -16.31 6.33 16.80
N GLY A 696 -15.29 5.91 17.57
CA GLY A 696 -15.48 5.55 18.97
C GLY A 696 -15.81 6.80 19.78
N TYR A 697 -17.05 6.90 20.27
CA TYR A 697 -17.48 7.97 21.18
C TYR A 697 -16.94 7.68 22.59
N PRO A 698 -16.07 8.54 23.13
CA PRO A 698 -15.52 8.33 24.46
C PRO A 698 -16.60 8.23 25.53
N LYS A 699 -16.45 7.27 26.45
CA LYS A 699 -17.29 7.08 27.63
C LYS A 699 -16.48 7.22 28.91
N ALA A 700 -17.14 7.59 29.99
CA ALA A 700 -16.52 7.54 31.29
C ALA A 700 -16.20 6.07 31.63
N THR A 701 -14.98 5.78 32.02
CA THR A 701 -14.52 4.40 32.37
C THR A 701 -15.35 3.77 33.50
N SER A 702 -15.96 4.57 34.36
CA SER A 702 -16.92 4.14 35.38
C SER A 702 -18.16 3.42 34.79
N SER A 703 -18.45 3.59 33.50
CA SER A 703 -19.51 2.84 32.79
C SER A 703 -19.11 1.41 32.45
N GLY A 704 -17.85 1.01 32.63
CA GLY A 704 -17.28 -0.27 32.21
C GLY A 704 -16.82 -0.29 30.74
N PHE A 705 -16.92 0.83 30.03
CA PHE A 705 -16.54 0.97 28.63
C PHE A 705 -15.75 2.25 28.41
N SER A 706 -14.76 2.21 27.55
CA SER A 706 -13.98 3.40 27.14
C SER A 706 -14.65 4.17 26.01
N GLU A 707 -15.33 3.47 25.12
CA GLU A 707 -15.99 4.07 23.94
C GLU A 707 -17.15 3.22 23.42
N TYR A 708 -17.96 3.78 22.54
CA TYR A 708 -18.90 3.02 21.70
C TYR A 708 -18.99 3.61 20.30
N ASN A 709 -19.22 2.76 19.30
CA ASN A 709 -19.25 3.18 17.90
C ASN A 709 -20.46 4.07 17.60
N ALA A 710 -20.23 5.25 17.02
CA ALA A 710 -21.27 6.22 16.66
C ALA A 710 -20.92 7.00 15.40
N ASN A 711 -21.95 7.53 14.72
CA ASN A 711 -21.76 8.48 13.61
C ASN A 711 -21.65 9.89 14.18
N ILE A 712 -20.42 10.38 14.31
CA ILE A 712 -20.13 11.68 14.94
C ILE A 712 -19.02 12.40 14.22
N GLY A 713 -19.09 13.72 14.27
CA GLY A 713 -18.02 14.56 13.76
C GLY A 713 -18.02 14.78 12.25
N SER A 714 -17.17 15.68 11.83
CA SER A 714 -16.92 15.98 10.43
C SER A 714 -15.51 16.54 10.22
N MET A 715 -14.94 16.29 9.05
CA MET A 715 -13.64 16.82 8.65
C MET A 715 -13.65 17.26 7.20
N ARG A 716 -12.62 17.99 6.79
CA ARG A 716 -12.47 18.49 5.43
C ARG A 716 -11.03 18.42 4.98
N ASN A 717 -10.82 17.97 3.73
CA ASN A 717 -9.58 18.08 2.99
C ASN A 717 -9.79 19.02 1.82
N THR A 718 -8.91 20.01 1.65
CA THR A 718 -8.89 20.90 0.49
C THR A 718 -7.48 20.94 -0.09
N GLY A 719 -7.38 21.10 -1.40
CA GLY A 719 -6.08 21.23 -2.02
C GLY A 719 -6.11 21.55 -3.50
N PHE A 720 -4.92 21.79 -4.02
CA PHE A 720 -4.67 22.02 -5.43
C PHE A 720 -3.76 20.92 -5.97
N GLU A 721 -4.06 20.46 -7.16
CA GLU A 721 -3.23 19.55 -7.94
C GLU A 721 -2.84 20.26 -9.24
N PHE A 722 -1.58 20.16 -9.63
CA PHE A 722 -1.14 20.69 -10.91
C PHE A 722 -0.13 19.76 -11.58
N SER A 723 -0.14 19.73 -12.90
CA SER A 723 0.83 19.00 -13.71
C SER A 723 1.18 19.83 -14.92
N LEU A 724 2.48 19.95 -15.19
CA LEU A 724 3.05 20.59 -16.37
C LEU A 724 3.97 19.57 -17.03
N GLY A 725 3.60 19.04 -18.18
CA GLY A 725 4.36 18.04 -18.89
C GLY A 725 4.57 18.38 -20.34
N GLY A 726 5.73 18.07 -20.89
CA GLY A 726 5.97 18.36 -22.30
C GLY A 726 7.24 17.76 -22.87
N SER A 727 7.28 17.77 -24.23
CA SER A 727 8.47 17.42 -24.98
C SER A 727 9.30 18.68 -25.23
N LEU A 728 10.34 18.88 -24.44
CA LEU A 728 11.27 20.01 -24.56
C LEU A 728 12.04 19.94 -25.89
N ILE A 729 12.48 18.74 -26.24
CA ILE A 729 13.12 18.45 -27.52
C ILE A 729 12.39 17.29 -28.15
N LYS A 730 12.01 17.43 -29.43
CA LYS A 730 11.38 16.36 -30.21
C LYS A 730 11.91 16.43 -31.63
N THR A 731 12.87 15.53 -31.91
CA THR A 731 13.42 15.29 -33.26
C THR A 731 13.06 13.87 -33.71
N THR A 732 13.47 13.46 -34.89
CA THR A 732 13.31 12.08 -35.38
C THR A 732 14.07 11.08 -34.51
N ASP A 733 15.23 11.45 -34.00
CA ASP A 733 16.18 10.55 -33.35
C ASP A 733 16.30 10.78 -31.83
N PHE A 734 15.80 11.92 -31.32
CA PHE A 734 15.90 12.27 -29.91
C PHE A 734 14.61 12.94 -29.41
N ILE A 735 14.05 12.38 -28.31
CA ILE A 735 12.89 12.94 -27.63
C ILE A 735 13.25 13.11 -26.15
N TRP A 736 13.14 14.36 -25.67
CA TRP A 736 13.28 14.66 -24.25
C TRP A 736 11.98 15.19 -23.68
N ASN A 737 11.34 14.39 -22.81
CA ASN A 737 10.13 14.74 -22.11
C ASN A 737 10.45 15.13 -20.67
N LEU A 738 9.85 16.23 -20.21
CA LEU A 738 9.89 16.68 -18.82
C LEU A 738 8.45 16.77 -18.29
N THR A 739 8.21 16.27 -17.11
CA THR A 739 6.94 16.43 -16.41
C THR A 739 7.21 16.89 -14.99
N TRP A 740 6.57 18.00 -14.60
CA TRP A 740 6.58 18.52 -13.25
C TRP A 740 5.17 18.42 -12.66
N MET A 741 5.05 17.85 -11.46
CA MET A 741 3.79 17.60 -10.79
C MET A 741 3.86 18.04 -9.34
N GLY A 742 2.76 18.59 -8.82
CA GLY A 742 2.65 18.96 -7.43
C GLY A 742 1.22 18.89 -6.93
N SER A 743 1.08 18.68 -5.63
CA SER A 743 -0.20 18.72 -4.95
C SER A 743 -0.07 19.27 -3.55
N THR A 744 -1.11 19.96 -3.09
CA THR A 744 -1.24 20.41 -1.72
C THR A 744 -2.42 19.73 -1.06
N VAL A 745 -2.37 19.54 0.25
CA VAL A 745 -3.48 19.08 1.06
C VAL A 745 -3.52 19.85 2.37
N THR A 746 -4.70 20.36 2.71
CA THR A 746 -4.98 20.96 4.00
C THR A 746 -6.11 20.18 4.64
N ASN A 747 -5.83 19.53 5.77
CA ASN A 747 -6.78 18.76 6.56
C ASN A 747 -7.28 19.60 7.74
N LYS A 748 -8.57 19.53 8.04
CA LYS A 748 -9.17 20.22 9.19
C LYS A 748 -10.33 19.43 9.77
N VAL A 749 -10.32 19.15 11.07
CA VAL A 749 -11.47 18.69 11.84
C VAL A 749 -12.44 19.85 11.97
N LEU A 750 -13.68 19.69 11.48
CA LEU A 750 -14.67 20.76 11.48
C LEU A 750 -15.54 20.72 12.73
N LYS A 751 -15.92 19.50 13.15
CA LYS A 751 -16.79 19.30 14.31
C LYS A 751 -16.52 17.90 14.89
N LEU A 752 -16.51 17.82 16.19
CA LEU A 752 -16.59 16.58 16.98
C LEU A 752 -17.92 16.53 17.71
N THR A 753 -17.95 16.12 18.98
CA THR A 753 -19.16 16.16 19.81
C THR A 753 -19.13 17.40 20.71
N GLY A 754 -20.29 17.93 21.07
CA GLY A 754 -20.36 19.08 22.01
C GLY A 754 -19.83 18.75 23.42
N GLU A 755 -19.82 17.45 23.78
CA GLU A 755 -19.33 16.96 25.09
C GLU A 755 -17.82 16.64 25.07
N SER A 756 -17.23 16.38 23.88
CA SER A 756 -15.80 16.07 23.70
C SER A 756 -15.27 16.80 22.47
N PRO A 757 -14.87 18.07 22.60
CA PRO A 757 -14.31 18.86 21.50
C PRO A 757 -12.89 18.43 21.12
N GLU A 758 -12.30 17.52 21.89
CA GLU A 758 -10.96 16.99 21.71
C GLU A 758 -10.93 15.49 22.07
N ILE A 759 -10.25 14.68 21.27
CA ILE A 759 -10.04 13.26 21.51
C ILE A 759 -8.52 13.01 21.48
N ILE A 760 -7.96 12.51 22.57
CA ILE A 760 -6.54 12.19 22.69
C ILE A 760 -6.35 10.72 22.39
N LYS A 761 -5.45 10.38 21.42
CA LYS A 761 -5.06 9.02 21.07
C LYS A 761 -3.54 8.91 21.06
N GLY A 762 -2.98 8.34 22.12
CA GLY A 762 -1.53 8.28 22.30
C GLY A 762 -0.89 9.67 22.28
N VAL A 763 -0.01 9.90 21.31
CA VAL A 763 0.68 11.19 21.13
C VAL A 763 -0.06 12.18 20.22
N PHE A 764 -1.28 11.87 19.80
CA PHE A 764 -2.07 12.73 18.91
C PHE A 764 -3.29 13.29 19.61
N SER A 765 -3.55 14.59 19.36
CA SER A 765 -4.79 15.29 19.69
C SER A 765 -5.62 15.49 18.44
N ILE A 766 -6.85 14.99 18.45
CA ILE A 766 -7.87 15.24 17.43
C ILE A 766 -8.80 16.31 18.00
N LYS A 767 -8.67 17.54 17.48
CA LYS A 767 -9.34 18.72 18.01
C LYS A 767 -10.03 19.53 16.93
N GLU A 768 -11.19 20.10 17.23
CA GLU A 768 -11.90 21.01 16.32
C GLU A 768 -11.00 22.17 15.89
N GLY A 769 -10.97 22.44 14.60
CA GLY A 769 -10.16 23.50 14.00
C GLY A 769 -8.74 23.10 13.60
N MET A 770 -8.23 21.94 14.06
CA MET A 770 -6.88 21.45 13.84
C MET A 770 -6.85 20.30 12.81
N PRO A 771 -5.67 19.97 12.25
CA PRO A 771 -5.46 18.73 11.49
C PRO A 771 -5.59 17.49 12.40
N ILE A 772 -5.98 16.33 11.81
CA ILE A 772 -6.13 15.07 12.57
C ILE A 772 -4.82 14.53 13.18
N ASN A 773 -3.68 14.91 12.64
CA ASN A 773 -2.36 14.44 13.10
C ASN A 773 -1.64 15.54 13.89
N THR A 774 -2.35 16.25 14.77
CA THR A 774 -1.74 17.23 15.66
C THR A 774 -1.12 16.50 16.85
N TYR A 775 0.16 16.74 17.11
CA TYR A 775 0.82 16.17 18.29
C TYR A 775 0.25 16.79 19.58
N TYR A 776 0.06 15.92 20.57
CA TYR A 776 -0.26 16.30 21.95
C TYR A 776 1.04 16.28 22.75
N MET A 777 1.47 17.44 23.19
CA MET A 777 2.66 17.64 24.02
C MET A 777 2.28 18.29 25.34
#